data_4ed1631e6a2229be2874bff5adb98aec
#
_entry.id   4ed1631e6a2229be2874bff5adb98aec
#
_cell.length_a   1.000
_cell.length_b   1.000
_cell.length_c   1.000
_cell.angle_alpha   90.00
_cell.angle_beta   90.00
_cell.angle_gamma   90.00
#
_symmetry.space_group_name_H-M   'P 1'
#
loop_
_entity.id
_entity.type
_entity.pdbx_description
1 polymer ?
#
loop_
_entity_poly.entity_id
_entity_poly.type
_entity_poly.pdbx_seq_one_letter_code
_entity_poly.pdbx_strand_id
1 'polypeptide(L)'
;MNLRRNIFFCISLLLALFTSSIASAQALSSDVRDEISDLLTRIVSREVLGGSAKVDRTRSSGDHLEIYASIGLSYYPFREDNVQAIYDSVRMCLPSRYANYKLSIITDRHRIEQLVPLYYRTRNLNAVRFTNRSPKPLISRIDAINTPTEGLANRHIAMWQSHGRYFEQDENLWRWQRSRLWETVEDLFTQSFVLPYLVPMLENAGANVLLPRERDTQPTEIIIDNDEGIDSGHYVEHTGKNNWEDAGTGFAHKRETYLTGQNPFRDGVARSTKTITSGSESRAEWRAVIPETGRYAVYVSYKSFGKDSTDDALYTVHHSGGESHFAVNQTMGGGMWVYLGHFDFAAGEERVLVSLSNKSSTADRKLSADGVKIGGGYGNIARIVGERLREDDIDYEATTSEYPRFCEGARYWLQWSGFDEEVYTPKENTDDYKDDYMSRAHWVNALMGGSERLPKEDGKSIPIDMVLAFHSDAGVRLNDDIIGTLGIYYTKDNKGRFEGGADRYLSRDLTDLVMTQIVGDIRSTLEPQWSRRGMWNRSYYEARVPAAPTMLLESMSHQNFADMRYGNDPSFKFLISRAIYKGILRYLSSQYDVPYTVQPLPVENFSVMFADEESSDVVLRWSGVEDRLEPSATPEYYIVYTRTDDGSFDAGRRVDGCEIRLKQERGHTYSYRITAVNKGGESFPSETLSAHRAATDRGRVLVVNGFTRVSAPLNIQGDSIAGFYNHYDSGVAYLEDISFTGEQRNFDRRLSRSENDNHALGSSYSDYETEVIAGNTFDYTTLHGRSIVAAGYSYCSSSAGAVSSGSVSMDQYPVVDLILGKQRSTTVGRGTSGVKYEAFPETLQDKIRSYTSQGGALFVSGCYVASDLWNGPQTDGDDREFARRVLHIAFNGDMASRRGVARTVSSPMKLVRRDVEFNRELSRHIYAVESPGCISPVGKQAFIAMRYPTNNQVSAVGYAGDDYRTMVMAFPFETILDEADRDFMMDGILKFLTTPNEK
;
A
#
# COMPACT_ATOMS: atom_id res chain seq x y z
N MET A 1 -34.76 -75.54 28.88
CA MET A 1 -34.15 -75.12 27.57
C MET A 1 -35.07 -74.29 26.66
N ASN A 2 -36.31 -74.08 26.97
CA ASN A 2 -37.30 -73.31 26.16
C ASN A 2 -37.49 -71.83 26.56
N LEU A 3 -36.98 -71.39 27.70
CA LEU A 3 -37.18 -70.01 28.15
C LEU A 3 -36.12 -69.06 27.58
N ARG A 4 -34.90 -69.55 27.31
CA ARG A 4 -33.80 -68.73 26.69
C ARG A 4 -33.96 -68.51 25.18
N ARG A 5 -34.72 -69.35 24.49
CA ARG A 5 -34.94 -69.25 23.03
C ARG A 5 -36.01 -68.18 22.71
N ASN A 6 -37.01 -67.99 23.59
CA ASN A 6 -38.03 -66.97 23.38
C ASN A 6 -37.56 -65.55 23.74
N ILE A 7 -36.63 -65.42 24.66
CA ILE A 7 -36.05 -64.07 24.98
C ILE A 7 -35.13 -63.56 23.86
N PHE A 8 -34.35 -64.49 23.21
CA PHE A 8 -33.51 -64.12 22.05
C PHE A 8 -34.35 -63.75 20.82
N PHE A 9 -35.52 -64.38 20.61
CA PHE A 9 -36.43 -64.08 19.53
C PHE A 9 -37.15 -62.72 19.73
N CYS A 10 -37.55 -62.40 20.96
CA CYS A 10 -38.13 -61.13 21.31
C CYS A 10 -37.13 -59.95 21.24
N ILE A 11 -35.85 -60.20 21.68
CA ILE A 11 -34.80 -59.18 21.59
C ILE A 11 -34.40 -58.96 20.12
N SER A 12 -34.31 -60.00 19.30
CA SER A 12 -34.03 -59.87 17.86
C SER A 12 -35.17 -59.23 17.11
N LEU A 13 -36.46 -59.42 17.52
CA LEU A 13 -37.61 -58.78 16.91
C LEU A 13 -37.71 -57.28 17.38
N LEU A 14 -37.34 -56.97 18.61
CA LEU A 14 -37.23 -55.57 19.11
C LEU A 14 -36.02 -54.83 18.47
N LEU A 15 -34.89 -55.49 18.30
CA LEU A 15 -33.77 -54.93 17.57
C LEU A 15 -34.09 -54.71 16.07
N ALA A 16 -34.86 -55.67 15.47
CA ALA A 16 -35.28 -55.52 14.08
C ALA A 16 -36.36 -54.42 13.90
N LEU A 17 -37.21 -54.23 14.94
CA LEU A 17 -38.18 -53.12 14.96
C LEU A 17 -37.52 -51.76 15.29
N PHE A 18 -36.42 -51.72 16.04
CA PHE A 18 -35.63 -50.50 16.23
C PHE A 18 -34.71 -50.19 15.07
N THR A 19 -34.27 -51.19 14.29
CA THR A 19 -33.47 -50.96 13.07
C THR A 19 -34.33 -50.65 11.84
N SER A 20 -35.63 -50.88 11.89
CA SER A 20 -36.52 -50.56 10.75
C SER A 20 -37.18 -49.19 10.83
N SER A 21 -36.94 -48.39 11.87
CA SER A 21 -37.51 -47.05 11.96
C SER A 21 -36.52 -45.90 11.70
N ILE A 22 -35.31 -46.17 11.18
CA ILE A 22 -34.41 -45.21 10.53
C ILE A 22 -34.33 -45.52 9.04
N ALA A 23 -35.47 -45.79 8.42
CA ALA A 23 -35.63 -45.57 7.01
C ALA A 23 -35.77 -44.10 6.80
N SER A 24 -34.69 -43.41 6.39
CA SER A 24 -34.77 -42.03 5.97
C SER A 24 -35.88 -41.92 4.93
N ALA A 25 -36.94 -41.22 5.28
CA ALA A 25 -38.01 -40.92 4.32
C ALA A 25 -37.33 -40.20 3.16
N GLN A 26 -37.25 -40.84 2.01
CA GLN A 26 -36.65 -40.34 0.83
C GLN A 26 -37.53 -39.23 0.28
N ALA A 27 -37.17 -37.97 0.53
CA ALA A 27 -38.06 -36.85 0.27
C ALA A 27 -38.23 -36.56 -1.20
N LEU A 28 -37.16 -36.54 -1.99
CA LEU A 28 -37.20 -36.23 -3.43
C LEU A 28 -36.54 -37.33 -4.25
N SER A 29 -37.08 -37.54 -5.48
CA SER A 29 -36.48 -38.47 -6.47
C SER A 29 -35.12 -37.98 -6.95
N SER A 30 -34.30 -38.85 -7.58
CA SER A 30 -33.03 -38.49 -8.21
C SER A 30 -33.21 -37.34 -9.20
N ASP A 31 -34.19 -37.47 -10.10
CA ASP A 31 -34.43 -36.55 -11.20
C ASP A 31 -34.70 -35.11 -10.68
N VAL A 32 -35.53 -34.97 -9.64
CA VAL A 32 -35.80 -33.65 -9.00
C VAL A 32 -34.57 -33.14 -8.29
N ARG A 33 -33.78 -33.99 -7.65
CA ARG A 33 -32.53 -33.55 -7.02
C ARG A 33 -31.49 -33.08 -8.04
N ASP A 34 -31.40 -33.76 -9.17
CA ASP A 34 -30.53 -33.41 -10.26
C ASP A 34 -30.95 -32.10 -10.91
N GLU A 35 -32.26 -31.87 -11.13
CA GLU A 35 -32.81 -30.61 -11.61
C GLU A 35 -32.49 -29.44 -10.66
N ILE A 36 -32.67 -29.64 -9.34
CA ILE A 36 -32.29 -28.61 -8.33
C ILE A 36 -30.77 -28.39 -8.31
N SER A 37 -29.96 -29.46 -8.46
CA SER A 37 -28.49 -29.33 -8.51
C SER A 37 -28.03 -28.51 -9.72
N ASP A 38 -28.64 -28.74 -10.88
CA ASP A 38 -28.36 -27.95 -12.08
C ASP A 38 -28.79 -26.48 -11.93
N LEU A 39 -29.97 -26.23 -11.31
CA LEU A 39 -30.42 -24.90 -11.01
C LEU A 39 -29.46 -24.18 -10.08
N LEU A 40 -29.10 -24.80 -8.93
CA LEU A 40 -28.16 -24.20 -7.97
C LEU A 40 -26.78 -23.99 -8.59
N THR A 41 -26.29 -24.91 -9.41
CA THR A 41 -25.04 -24.77 -10.14
C THR A 41 -25.08 -23.57 -11.08
N ARG A 42 -26.16 -23.40 -11.85
CA ARG A 42 -26.33 -22.21 -12.71
C ARG A 42 -26.35 -20.91 -11.92
N ILE A 43 -26.97 -20.87 -10.74
CA ILE A 43 -26.98 -19.70 -9.87
C ILE A 43 -25.57 -19.38 -9.37
N VAL A 44 -24.88 -20.38 -8.81
CA VAL A 44 -23.54 -20.20 -8.25
C VAL A 44 -22.53 -19.79 -9.33
N SER A 45 -22.56 -20.44 -10.50
CA SER A 45 -21.58 -20.22 -11.58
C SER A 45 -21.68 -18.82 -12.24
N ARG A 46 -22.78 -18.09 -12.05
CA ARG A 46 -22.91 -16.69 -12.50
C ARG A 46 -22.02 -15.73 -11.71
N GLU A 47 -21.81 -16.02 -10.43
CA GLU A 47 -21.05 -15.16 -9.52
C GLU A 47 -19.66 -15.72 -9.18
N VAL A 48 -19.53 -17.04 -9.15
CA VAL A 48 -18.33 -17.73 -8.68
C VAL A 48 -17.72 -18.54 -9.83
N LEU A 49 -16.51 -18.18 -10.24
CA LEU A 49 -15.78 -18.87 -11.31
C LEU A 49 -15.62 -20.37 -11.00
N GLY A 50 -16.13 -21.21 -11.90
CA GLY A 50 -16.11 -22.67 -11.72
C GLY A 50 -16.98 -23.18 -10.56
N GLY A 51 -17.89 -22.33 -10.06
CA GLY A 51 -18.80 -22.66 -8.98
C GLY A 51 -19.79 -23.76 -9.36
N SER A 52 -20.04 -24.69 -8.46
CA SER A 52 -21.04 -25.74 -8.63
C SER A 52 -21.68 -26.07 -7.30
N ALA A 53 -22.95 -26.46 -7.33
CA ALA A 53 -23.66 -26.87 -6.13
C ALA A 53 -24.52 -28.11 -6.45
N LYS A 54 -24.37 -29.16 -5.66
CA LYS A 54 -25.13 -30.41 -5.79
C LYS A 54 -26.03 -30.60 -4.59
N VAL A 55 -27.18 -31.24 -4.79
CA VAL A 55 -28.04 -31.68 -3.68
C VAL A 55 -27.51 -33.05 -3.20
N ASP A 56 -26.86 -33.03 -2.04
CA ASP A 56 -26.28 -34.23 -1.43
C ASP A 56 -27.36 -35.15 -0.84
N ARG A 57 -28.33 -34.55 -0.16
CA ARG A 57 -29.46 -35.29 0.44
C ARG A 57 -30.68 -34.40 0.63
N THR A 58 -31.84 -35.00 0.79
CA THR A 58 -33.09 -34.32 1.13
C THR A 58 -33.80 -35.05 2.26
N ARG A 59 -34.45 -34.31 3.14
CA ARG A 59 -35.23 -34.86 4.29
C ARG A 59 -36.57 -34.16 4.35
N SER A 60 -37.62 -34.97 4.61
CA SER A 60 -38.95 -34.44 4.91
C SER A 60 -39.40 -34.89 6.30
N SER A 61 -39.93 -33.97 7.07
CA SER A 61 -40.45 -34.21 8.43
C SER A 61 -41.68 -33.33 8.68
N GLY A 62 -42.86 -33.90 8.82
CA GLY A 62 -44.10 -33.15 8.89
C GLY A 62 -44.34 -32.29 7.65
N ASP A 63 -44.56 -31.00 7.86
CA ASP A 63 -44.70 -29.98 6.81
C ASP A 63 -43.38 -29.33 6.39
N HIS A 64 -42.22 -29.89 6.74
CA HIS A 64 -40.89 -29.33 6.49
C HIS A 64 -40.14 -30.17 5.46
N LEU A 65 -39.56 -29.48 4.47
CA LEU A 65 -38.61 -30.06 3.49
C LEU A 65 -37.26 -29.41 3.64
N GLU A 66 -36.24 -30.22 3.91
CA GLU A 66 -34.86 -29.80 4.01
C GLU A 66 -34.07 -30.31 2.80
N ILE A 67 -33.38 -29.40 2.11
CA ILE A 67 -32.46 -29.67 0.99
C ILE A 67 -31.05 -29.37 1.46
N TYR A 68 -30.20 -30.39 1.54
CA TYR A 68 -28.81 -30.27 1.89
C TYR A 68 -27.97 -30.21 0.61
N ALA A 69 -27.45 -29.02 0.34
CA ALA A 69 -26.56 -28.76 -0.79
C ALA A 69 -25.09 -28.88 -0.39
N SER A 70 -24.24 -29.24 -1.36
CA SER A 70 -22.81 -29.32 -1.19
C SER A 70 -22.20 -27.99 -0.75
N ILE A 71 -20.98 -28.04 -0.22
CA ILE A 71 -20.26 -26.86 0.27
C ILE A 71 -20.09 -25.78 -0.82
N GLY A 72 -20.07 -26.15 -2.11
CA GLY A 72 -19.97 -25.19 -3.20
C GLY A 72 -21.05 -24.11 -3.20
N LEU A 73 -22.26 -24.40 -2.68
CA LEU A 73 -23.30 -23.38 -2.52
C LEU A 73 -22.91 -22.33 -1.46
N SER A 74 -22.16 -22.69 -0.43
CA SER A 74 -21.73 -21.75 0.61
C SER A 74 -20.74 -20.68 0.12
N TYR A 75 -20.14 -20.87 -1.06
CA TYR A 75 -19.23 -19.95 -1.70
C TYR A 75 -19.94 -18.75 -2.37
N TYR A 76 -21.26 -18.87 -2.52
CA TYR A 76 -22.10 -17.82 -3.09
C TYR A 76 -22.26 -16.63 -2.13
N PRO A 77 -22.23 -15.38 -2.62
CA PRO A 77 -22.44 -14.16 -1.80
C PRO A 77 -23.93 -13.98 -1.50
N PHE A 78 -24.43 -14.55 -0.40
CA PHE A 78 -25.81 -14.44 -0.02
C PHE A 78 -26.21 -13.02 0.39
N ARG A 79 -27.40 -12.58 -0.09
CA ARG A 79 -28.09 -11.35 0.27
C ARG A 79 -29.57 -11.68 0.51
N GLU A 80 -30.31 -10.82 1.23
CA GLU A 80 -31.71 -11.13 1.54
C GLU A 80 -32.58 -11.35 0.29
N ASP A 81 -32.38 -10.54 -0.74
CA ASP A 81 -33.06 -10.62 -2.03
C ASP A 81 -32.71 -11.87 -2.83
N ASN A 82 -31.41 -12.20 -2.96
CA ASN A 82 -31.01 -13.37 -3.71
C ASN A 82 -31.33 -14.70 -2.99
N VAL A 83 -31.33 -14.70 -1.67
CA VAL A 83 -31.81 -15.84 -0.87
C VAL A 83 -33.29 -16.10 -1.19
N GLN A 84 -34.14 -15.08 -1.20
CA GLN A 84 -35.56 -15.24 -1.54
C GLN A 84 -35.72 -15.78 -2.97
N ALA A 85 -34.99 -15.22 -3.94
CA ALA A 85 -35.01 -15.69 -5.34
C ALA A 85 -34.55 -17.14 -5.49
N ILE A 86 -33.57 -17.60 -4.70
CA ILE A 86 -33.13 -19.02 -4.67
C ILE A 86 -34.26 -19.91 -4.13
N TYR A 87 -34.92 -19.53 -3.03
CA TYR A 87 -36.04 -20.27 -2.49
C TYR A 87 -37.18 -20.37 -3.50
N ASP A 88 -37.57 -19.27 -4.15
CA ASP A 88 -38.66 -19.25 -5.14
C ASP A 88 -38.31 -20.11 -6.38
N SER A 89 -37.08 -20.06 -6.86
CA SER A 89 -36.60 -20.87 -7.97
C SER A 89 -36.62 -22.37 -7.66
N VAL A 90 -36.14 -22.75 -6.46
CA VAL A 90 -36.18 -24.16 -6.03
C VAL A 90 -37.61 -24.64 -5.84
N ARG A 91 -38.52 -23.78 -5.36
CA ARG A 91 -39.97 -24.15 -5.24
C ARG A 91 -40.57 -24.53 -6.60
N MET A 92 -40.17 -23.90 -7.69
CA MET A 92 -40.68 -24.24 -9.04
C MET A 92 -40.25 -25.63 -9.52
N CYS A 93 -39.14 -26.17 -9.03
CA CYS A 93 -38.67 -27.54 -9.33
C CYS A 93 -39.35 -28.62 -8.45
N LEU A 94 -40.08 -28.21 -7.40
CA LEU A 94 -40.65 -29.18 -6.45
C LEU A 94 -41.96 -29.77 -6.97
N PRO A 95 -42.22 -31.08 -6.76
CA PRO A 95 -43.50 -31.70 -7.02
C PRO A 95 -44.64 -31.01 -6.23
N SER A 96 -45.84 -30.94 -6.77
CA SER A 96 -47.00 -30.26 -6.20
C SER A 96 -47.33 -30.65 -4.76
N ARG A 97 -47.07 -31.89 -4.36
CA ARG A 97 -47.23 -32.36 -2.98
C ARG A 97 -46.41 -31.59 -1.93
N TYR A 98 -45.33 -30.89 -2.35
CA TYR A 98 -44.48 -30.09 -1.49
C TYR A 98 -44.80 -28.56 -1.55
N ALA A 99 -45.79 -28.13 -2.32
CA ALA A 99 -46.11 -26.71 -2.56
C ALA A 99 -46.26 -25.91 -1.28
N ASN A 100 -46.89 -26.50 -0.27
CA ASN A 100 -47.19 -25.87 1.02
C ASN A 100 -46.17 -26.20 2.13
N TYR A 101 -45.07 -26.88 1.79
CA TYR A 101 -44.05 -27.23 2.79
C TYR A 101 -43.19 -26.01 3.10
N LYS A 102 -42.79 -25.93 4.37
CA LYS A 102 -41.70 -25.02 4.78
C LYS A 102 -40.41 -25.57 4.20
N LEU A 103 -39.78 -24.81 3.32
CA LEU A 103 -38.52 -25.17 2.66
C LEU A 103 -37.33 -24.61 3.44
N SER A 104 -36.30 -25.44 3.66
CA SER A 104 -35.01 -25.01 4.14
C SER A 104 -33.91 -25.52 3.20
N ILE A 105 -33.08 -24.63 2.70
CA ILE A 105 -31.89 -24.96 1.92
C ILE A 105 -30.67 -24.80 2.82
N ILE A 106 -29.88 -25.86 2.96
CA ILE A 106 -28.80 -25.94 3.96
C ILE A 106 -27.49 -26.25 3.22
N THR A 107 -26.47 -25.44 3.46
CA THR A 107 -25.11 -25.69 3.00
C THR A 107 -24.13 -25.33 4.11
N ASP A 108 -22.99 -26.05 4.19
CA ASP A 108 -22.00 -25.87 5.26
C ASP A 108 -22.64 -25.80 6.67
N ARG A 109 -23.66 -26.66 6.92
CA ARG A 109 -24.42 -26.81 8.19
C ARG A 109 -25.33 -25.63 8.56
N HIS A 110 -25.49 -24.63 7.70
CA HIS A 110 -26.33 -23.45 7.92
C HIS A 110 -27.40 -23.33 6.84
N ARG A 111 -28.56 -22.80 7.20
CA ARG A 111 -29.55 -22.34 6.23
C ARG A 111 -28.95 -21.16 5.45
N ILE A 112 -29.26 -21.05 4.17
CA ILE A 112 -28.68 -20.00 3.32
C ILE A 112 -28.97 -18.59 3.81
N GLU A 113 -30.13 -18.33 4.43
CA GLU A 113 -30.45 -17.03 5.04
C GLU A 113 -29.56 -16.68 6.25
N GLN A 114 -29.00 -17.68 6.93
CA GLN A 114 -28.06 -17.46 8.04
C GLN A 114 -26.66 -17.06 7.54
N LEU A 115 -26.37 -17.32 6.27
CA LEU A 115 -25.10 -16.99 5.62
C LEU A 115 -25.08 -15.57 5.00
N VAL A 116 -26.19 -14.83 5.10
CA VAL A 116 -26.19 -13.39 4.77
C VAL A 116 -25.35 -12.65 5.82
N PRO A 117 -24.30 -11.90 5.44
CA PRO A 117 -23.50 -11.13 6.40
C PRO A 117 -24.33 -10.11 7.17
N LEU A 118 -23.95 -9.84 8.40
CA LEU A 118 -24.67 -8.90 9.28
C LEU A 118 -24.90 -7.53 8.64
N TYR A 119 -23.94 -7.03 7.91
CA TYR A 119 -24.01 -5.75 7.19
C TYR A 119 -25.21 -5.66 6.21
N TYR A 120 -25.57 -6.80 5.57
CA TYR A 120 -26.63 -6.86 4.55
C TYR A 120 -28.00 -7.30 5.11
N ARG A 121 -28.15 -7.43 6.46
CA ARG A 121 -29.42 -7.83 7.06
C ARG A 121 -30.25 -6.60 7.46
N THR A 122 -31.51 -6.60 7.04
CA THR A 122 -32.48 -5.57 7.47
C THR A 122 -32.99 -5.80 8.88
N ARG A 123 -32.93 -7.05 9.38
CA ARG A 123 -33.36 -7.45 10.74
C ARG A 123 -32.23 -8.16 11.45
N ASN A 124 -31.85 -7.63 12.61
CA ASN A 124 -30.80 -8.17 13.50
C ASN A 124 -31.27 -9.36 14.36
N LEU A 125 -31.87 -10.36 13.77
CA LEU A 125 -32.29 -11.56 14.51
C LEU A 125 -31.07 -12.39 14.88
N ASN A 126 -30.72 -12.43 16.18
CA ASN A 126 -29.59 -13.21 16.75
C ASN A 126 -28.21 -12.87 16.20
N ALA A 127 -27.93 -11.59 15.99
CA ALA A 127 -26.62 -11.16 15.55
C ALA A 127 -25.56 -11.39 16.65
N VAL A 128 -24.53 -12.13 16.32
CA VAL A 128 -23.32 -12.23 17.17
C VAL A 128 -22.49 -10.96 16.90
N ARG A 129 -22.20 -10.21 17.95
CA ARG A 129 -21.44 -8.95 17.88
C ARG A 129 -20.31 -8.98 18.91
N PHE A 130 -19.32 -8.15 18.72
CA PHE A 130 -18.32 -7.93 19.76
C PHE A 130 -18.92 -7.19 20.97
N THR A 131 -18.52 -7.60 22.17
CA THR A 131 -19.09 -7.07 23.42
C THR A 131 -18.45 -5.72 23.82
N ASN A 132 -17.15 -5.55 23.64
CA ASN A 132 -16.44 -4.31 23.91
C ASN A 132 -16.47 -3.40 22.68
N ARG A 133 -17.18 -2.28 22.79
CA ARG A 133 -17.39 -1.34 21.67
C ARG A 133 -16.29 -0.26 21.54
N SER A 134 -15.54 0.00 22.59
CA SER A 134 -14.57 1.10 22.63
C SER A 134 -13.35 0.75 23.48
N PRO A 135 -12.52 -0.24 23.08
CA PRO A 135 -11.27 -0.49 23.77
C PRO A 135 -10.38 0.76 23.67
N LYS A 136 -9.55 0.99 24.69
CA LYS A 136 -8.46 1.98 24.57
C LYS A 136 -7.45 1.46 23.56
N PRO A 137 -7.01 2.27 22.59
CA PRO A 137 -6.05 1.84 21.59
C PRO A 137 -4.65 1.62 22.20
N LEU A 138 -3.82 0.86 21.51
CA LEU A 138 -2.41 0.73 21.85
C LEU A 138 -1.69 2.08 21.72
N ILE A 139 -2.00 2.82 20.64
CA ILE A 139 -1.40 4.11 20.32
C ILE A 139 -2.51 5.07 19.88
N SER A 140 -2.40 6.32 20.35
CA SER A 140 -3.16 7.46 19.83
C SER A 140 -2.23 8.63 19.55
N ARG A 141 -2.29 9.20 18.37
CA ARG A 141 -1.64 10.48 18.08
C ARG A 141 -2.52 11.61 18.63
N ILE A 142 -2.04 12.33 19.64
CA ILE A 142 -2.85 13.29 20.40
C ILE A 142 -2.80 14.72 19.85
N ASP A 143 -1.84 15.02 18.99
CA ASP A 143 -1.69 16.32 18.31
C ASP A 143 -2.24 16.30 16.87
N ALA A 144 -2.84 15.19 16.43
CA ALA A 144 -3.43 15.09 15.08
C ALA A 144 -4.60 16.07 14.94
N ILE A 145 -4.64 16.79 13.82
CA ILE A 145 -5.75 17.69 13.47
C ILE A 145 -7.05 16.91 13.24
N ASN A 146 -6.92 15.69 12.68
CA ASN A 146 -8.05 14.81 12.42
C ASN A 146 -8.10 13.66 13.44
N THR A 147 -9.30 13.43 13.97
CA THR A 147 -9.63 12.20 14.73
C THR A 147 -10.85 11.54 14.06
N PRO A 148 -10.68 10.44 13.33
CA PRO A 148 -11.78 9.76 12.65
C PRO A 148 -12.83 9.26 13.65
N THR A 149 -14.05 9.80 13.58
CA THR A 149 -15.15 9.43 14.49
C THR A 149 -16.04 8.34 13.90
N GLU A 150 -16.05 8.18 12.58
CA GLU A 150 -16.81 7.19 11.82
C GLU A 150 -15.89 6.33 10.94
N GLY A 151 -14.60 6.25 11.31
CA GLY A 151 -13.58 5.43 10.69
C GLY A 151 -13.30 4.15 11.49
N LEU A 152 -12.01 3.85 11.66
CA LEU A 152 -11.48 2.67 12.37
C LEU A 152 -10.81 3.03 13.70
N ALA A 153 -11.12 4.19 14.28
CA ALA A 153 -10.53 4.63 15.53
C ALA A 153 -10.68 3.55 16.63
N ASN A 154 -9.59 3.32 17.37
CA ASN A 154 -9.50 2.32 18.44
C ASN A 154 -9.60 0.86 17.97
N ARG A 155 -9.43 0.54 16.67
CA ARG A 155 -9.39 -0.83 16.15
C ARG A 155 -7.96 -1.32 16.06
N HIS A 156 -7.75 -2.59 16.43
CA HIS A 156 -6.47 -3.28 16.29
C HIS A 156 -6.58 -4.33 15.20
N ILE A 157 -5.83 -4.13 14.12
CA ILE A 157 -5.84 -5.01 12.96
C ILE A 157 -4.48 -5.68 12.86
N ALA A 158 -4.45 -7.01 12.97
CA ALA A 158 -3.27 -7.79 12.64
C ALA A 158 -3.31 -8.18 11.16
N MET A 159 -2.23 -7.95 10.45
CA MET A 159 -2.15 -8.34 9.05
C MET A 159 -0.71 -8.63 8.62
N TRP A 160 -0.55 -9.34 7.51
CA TRP A 160 0.75 -9.58 6.90
C TRP A 160 0.67 -9.63 5.38
N GLN A 161 1.78 -9.29 4.79
CA GLN A 161 2.03 -9.27 3.36
C GLN A 161 2.76 -10.56 2.96
N SER A 162 2.01 -11.66 2.74
CA SER A 162 2.48 -12.96 2.28
C SER A 162 3.67 -13.49 3.11
N HIS A 163 4.76 -13.82 2.45
CA HIS A 163 5.96 -14.41 3.01
C HIS A 163 7.15 -13.44 2.91
N GLY A 164 8.34 -13.94 3.22
CA GLY A 164 9.60 -13.24 3.05
C GLY A 164 10.72 -14.25 2.83
N ARG A 165 11.94 -13.73 2.66
CA ARG A 165 13.14 -14.54 2.52
C ARG A 165 13.32 -15.43 3.76
N TYR A 166 13.66 -16.71 3.56
CA TYR A 166 13.87 -17.67 4.63
C TYR A 166 15.15 -18.49 4.41
N PHE A 167 15.64 -19.11 5.49
CA PHE A 167 16.78 -20.00 5.44
C PHE A 167 16.33 -21.43 5.14
N GLU A 168 16.78 -21.99 4.03
CA GLU A 168 16.54 -23.39 3.67
C GLU A 168 17.62 -24.27 4.35
N GLN A 169 17.23 -24.90 5.45
CA GLN A 169 18.16 -25.67 6.27
C GLN A 169 18.79 -26.86 5.55
N ASP A 170 18.05 -27.48 4.65
CA ASP A 170 18.51 -28.65 3.87
C ASP A 170 19.46 -28.29 2.72
N GLU A 171 19.50 -27.03 2.31
CA GLU A 171 20.35 -26.52 1.24
C GLU A 171 21.44 -25.55 1.76
N ASN A 172 21.39 -25.20 3.04
CA ASN A 172 22.27 -24.23 3.70
C ASN A 172 22.35 -22.89 2.96
N LEU A 173 21.19 -22.34 2.60
CA LEU A 173 21.11 -21.07 1.89
C LEU A 173 19.85 -20.29 2.22
N TRP A 174 19.94 -18.97 2.06
CA TRP A 174 18.81 -18.07 2.13
C TRP A 174 18.12 -17.94 0.78
N ARG A 175 16.79 -18.04 0.73
CA ARG A 175 16.02 -18.00 -0.51
C ARG A 175 14.64 -17.37 -0.32
N TRP A 176 14.03 -16.95 -1.44
CA TRP A 176 12.62 -16.60 -1.47
C TRP A 176 11.73 -17.84 -1.41
N GLN A 177 10.52 -17.67 -0.89
CA GLN A 177 9.54 -18.77 -0.87
C GLN A 177 8.92 -19.03 -2.25
N ARG A 178 9.00 -18.07 -3.16
CA ARG A 178 8.43 -18.17 -4.52
C ARG A 178 9.44 -17.81 -5.60
N SER A 179 9.08 -18.19 -6.83
CA SER A 179 9.89 -17.87 -8.02
C SER A 179 9.75 -16.42 -8.44
N ARG A 180 10.83 -15.85 -9.02
CA ARG A 180 10.83 -14.52 -9.62
C ARG A 180 10.13 -14.55 -10.97
N LEU A 181 8.93 -13.99 -11.05
CA LEU A 181 8.10 -13.93 -12.25
C LEU A 181 7.56 -12.51 -12.45
N TRP A 182 7.51 -12.07 -13.71
CA TRP A 182 6.90 -10.78 -14.06
C TRP A 182 7.54 -9.60 -13.32
N GLU A 183 8.89 -9.66 -13.20
CA GLU A 183 9.75 -8.62 -12.62
C GLU A 183 9.64 -8.48 -11.09
N THR A 184 9.02 -9.45 -10.43
CA THR A 184 8.83 -9.43 -8.98
C THR A 184 8.89 -10.85 -8.40
N VAL A 185 8.76 -10.96 -7.10
CA VAL A 185 8.52 -12.21 -6.36
C VAL A 185 7.35 -11.98 -5.40
N GLU A 186 6.50 -13.00 -5.17
CA GLU A 186 5.32 -12.83 -4.30
C GLU A 186 5.67 -12.20 -2.95
N ASP A 187 6.81 -12.59 -2.40
CA ASP A 187 7.34 -12.12 -1.11
C ASP A 187 7.52 -10.59 -1.02
N LEU A 188 7.82 -9.93 -2.14
CA LEU A 188 7.92 -8.47 -2.28
C LEU A 188 6.69 -7.86 -2.95
N PHE A 189 6.10 -8.56 -3.90
CA PHE A 189 4.93 -8.09 -4.63
C PHE A 189 3.78 -7.72 -3.72
N THR A 190 3.43 -8.57 -2.75
CA THR A 190 2.36 -8.31 -1.79
C THR A 190 2.67 -7.11 -0.89
N GLN A 191 3.95 -6.87 -0.54
CA GLN A 191 4.36 -5.67 0.20
C GLN A 191 4.03 -4.39 -0.56
N SER A 192 4.17 -4.39 -1.88
CA SER A 192 3.89 -3.20 -2.72
C SER A 192 2.40 -2.80 -2.79
N PHE A 193 1.50 -3.61 -2.25
CA PHE A 193 0.09 -3.27 -2.00
C PHE A 193 -0.10 -2.82 -0.54
N VAL A 194 0.48 -3.56 0.38
CA VAL A 194 0.19 -3.43 1.81
C VAL A 194 0.85 -2.19 2.39
N LEU A 195 2.17 -2.01 2.19
CA LEU A 195 2.92 -0.94 2.83
C LEU A 195 2.61 0.46 2.27
N PRO A 196 2.57 0.70 0.92
CA PRO A 196 2.32 2.03 0.41
C PRO A 196 0.84 2.41 0.29
N TYR A 197 -0.10 1.45 0.36
CA TYR A 197 -1.52 1.74 0.14
C TYR A 197 -2.43 1.29 1.27
N LEU A 198 -2.49 -0.03 1.56
CA LEU A 198 -3.51 -0.56 2.47
C LEU A 198 -3.30 -0.13 3.92
N VAL A 199 -2.07 -0.24 4.43
CA VAL A 199 -1.73 0.18 5.79
C VAL A 199 -1.99 1.67 5.99
N PRO A 200 -1.51 2.59 5.13
CA PRO A 200 -1.84 4.01 5.25
C PRO A 200 -3.35 4.30 5.21
N MET A 201 -4.13 3.61 4.37
CA MET A 201 -5.59 3.79 4.35
C MET A 201 -6.26 3.38 5.66
N LEU A 202 -5.82 2.28 6.27
CA LEU A 202 -6.34 1.81 7.54
C LEU A 202 -5.93 2.75 8.70
N GLU A 203 -4.66 3.18 8.73
CA GLU A 203 -4.12 4.08 9.75
C GLU A 203 -4.71 5.50 9.63
N ASN A 204 -4.89 6.03 8.41
CA ASN A 204 -5.58 7.30 8.16
C ASN A 204 -7.05 7.27 8.60
N ALA A 205 -7.68 6.08 8.62
CA ALA A 205 -9.00 5.88 9.19
C ALA A 205 -8.98 5.67 10.72
N GLY A 206 -7.81 5.68 11.37
CA GLY A 206 -7.63 5.61 12.81
C GLY A 206 -7.33 4.21 13.38
N ALA A 207 -7.07 3.19 12.56
CA ALA A 207 -6.71 1.86 13.03
C ALA A 207 -5.27 1.80 13.57
N ASN A 208 -5.05 0.95 14.56
CA ASN A 208 -3.73 0.47 14.95
C ASN A 208 -3.42 -0.81 14.15
N VAL A 209 -2.54 -0.71 13.15
CA VAL A 209 -2.18 -1.82 12.28
C VAL A 209 -0.88 -2.45 12.74
N LEU A 210 -0.93 -3.75 13.06
CA LEU A 210 0.23 -4.52 13.51
C LEU A 210 0.67 -5.49 12.41
N LEU A 211 1.99 -5.54 12.17
CA LEU A 211 2.62 -6.39 11.16
C LEU A 211 3.68 -7.30 11.81
N PRO A 212 3.77 -8.59 11.42
CA PRO A 212 4.81 -9.51 11.91
C PRO A 212 6.09 -9.47 11.06
N ARG A 213 6.28 -8.42 10.27
CA ARG A 213 7.47 -8.17 9.45
C ARG A 213 7.83 -6.69 9.54
N GLU A 214 9.12 -6.36 9.33
CA GLU A 214 9.56 -4.97 9.26
C GLU A 214 8.80 -4.23 8.16
N ARG A 215 8.33 -3.01 8.48
CA ARG A 215 7.61 -2.16 7.53
C ARG A 215 8.46 -1.03 6.93
N ASP A 216 9.62 -0.75 7.53
CA ASP A 216 10.54 0.27 7.03
C ASP A 216 11.49 -0.34 6.00
N THR A 217 11.58 0.31 4.84
CA THR A 217 12.49 -0.06 3.75
C THR A 217 13.87 0.58 3.89
N GLN A 218 14.06 1.41 4.93
CA GLN A 218 15.33 2.07 5.20
C GLN A 218 16.39 1.07 5.71
N PRO A 219 17.54 0.90 5.04
CA PRO A 219 18.58 -0.03 5.49
C PRO A 219 19.36 0.46 6.71
N THR A 220 19.31 1.77 7.00
CA THR A 220 19.88 2.34 8.22
C THR A 220 19.01 2.00 9.43
N GLU A 221 19.63 1.55 10.52
CA GLU A 221 18.99 1.33 11.81
C GLU A 221 19.77 2.03 12.92
N ILE A 222 19.07 2.69 13.84
CA ILE A 222 19.64 3.36 15.00
C ILE A 222 18.92 2.84 16.21
N ILE A 223 19.65 2.23 17.12
CA ILE A 223 19.14 1.72 18.40
C ILE A 223 19.65 2.61 19.52
N ILE A 224 18.76 3.03 20.40
CA ILE A 224 19.09 3.86 21.56
C ILE A 224 18.47 3.21 22.80
N ASP A 225 19.28 2.87 23.77
CA ASP A 225 18.87 2.12 24.95
C ASP A 225 19.52 2.66 26.22
N ASN A 226 18.94 2.33 27.39
CA ASN A 226 19.50 2.70 28.68
C ASN A 226 20.64 1.78 29.14
N ASP A 227 20.78 0.62 28.53
CA ASP A 227 21.89 -0.30 28.75
C ASP A 227 23.04 -0.01 27.76
N GLU A 228 24.29 -0.28 28.17
CA GLU A 228 25.42 -0.23 27.24
C GLU A 228 25.24 -1.33 26.17
N GLY A 229 25.24 -0.94 24.92
CA GLY A 229 25.03 -1.79 23.75
C GLY A 229 25.96 -1.47 22.58
N ILE A 230 25.78 -2.19 21.46
CA ILE A 230 26.47 -1.93 20.21
C ILE A 230 25.76 -0.75 19.54
N ASP A 231 26.54 0.22 19.02
CA ASP A 231 26.07 1.38 18.23
C ASP A 231 24.94 2.18 18.85
N SER A 232 24.97 2.37 20.15
CA SER A 232 23.90 3.10 20.83
C SER A 232 24.09 4.61 20.76
N GLY A 233 22.97 5.32 20.60
CA GLY A 233 22.87 6.71 21.02
C GLY A 233 22.88 6.83 22.55
N HIS A 234 22.59 8.04 23.04
CA HIS A 234 22.61 8.31 24.47
C HIS A 234 21.19 8.38 25.06
N TYR A 235 20.96 7.55 26.09
CA TYR A 235 19.78 7.62 26.94
C TYR A 235 20.05 8.55 28.14
N VAL A 236 19.12 9.47 28.42
CA VAL A 236 19.28 10.45 29.51
C VAL A 236 18.00 10.54 30.34
N GLU A 237 18.14 10.43 31.68
CA GLU A 237 17.04 10.61 32.62
C GLU A 237 17.09 12.00 33.29
N HIS A 238 15.95 12.70 33.27
CA HIS A 238 15.71 13.92 34.05
C HIS A 238 14.75 13.59 35.19
N THR A 239 15.16 13.85 36.41
CA THR A 239 14.35 13.58 37.59
C THR A 239 13.59 14.83 38.01
N GLY A 240 12.28 14.72 38.09
CA GLY A 240 11.38 15.73 38.64
C GLY A 240 10.88 15.36 40.03
N LYS A 241 9.54 15.24 40.19
CA LYS A 241 8.93 14.85 41.46
C LYS A 241 9.21 13.38 41.82
N ASN A 242 9.23 12.48 40.85
CA ASN A 242 9.42 11.05 41.02
C ASN A 242 10.76 10.60 40.40
N ASN A 243 11.49 9.73 41.09
CA ASN A 243 12.74 9.18 40.60
C ASN A 243 12.49 8.08 39.56
N TRP A 244 13.49 7.87 38.69
CA TRP A 244 13.59 6.67 37.86
C TRP A 244 14.18 5.53 38.66
N GLU A 245 13.67 4.32 38.43
CA GLU A 245 14.04 3.10 39.16
C GLU A 245 14.23 1.97 38.15
N ASP A 246 15.00 0.96 38.52
CA ASP A 246 15.09 -0.31 37.80
C ASP A 246 13.71 -0.97 37.76
N ALA A 247 13.27 -1.35 36.54
CA ALA A 247 12.00 -2.03 36.30
C ALA A 247 12.17 -3.56 36.11
N GLY A 248 13.40 -4.06 36.17
CA GLY A 248 13.76 -5.46 35.84
C GLY A 248 13.91 -5.66 34.34
N THR A 249 13.92 -6.89 33.89
CA THR A 249 14.25 -7.32 32.53
C THR A 249 13.64 -6.42 31.45
N GLY A 250 14.46 -5.97 30.49
CA GLY A 250 14.15 -5.12 29.37
C GLY A 250 15.00 -5.47 28.14
N PHE A 251 14.99 -4.57 27.17
CA PHE A 251 15.74 -4.65 25.92
C PHE A 251 17.23 -4.30 26.17
N ALA A 252 18.14 -4.91 25.40
CA ALA A 252 19.49 -4.38 25.18
C ALA A 252 20.07 -4.96 23.87
N HIS A 253 20.68 -4.09 23.06
CA HIS A 253 21.38 -4.48 21.84
C HIS A 253 22.82 -4.87 22.13
N LYS A 254 23.05 -6.11 22.60
CA LYS A 254 24.39 -6.59 23.01
C LYS A 254 25.11 -7.46 21.99
N ARG A 255 24.47 -7.79 20.85
CA ARG A 255 25.01 -8.68 19.81
C ARG A 255 24.74 -8.10 18.43
N GLU A 256 25.70 -8.19 17.53
CA GLU A 256 25.49 -7.89 16.10
C GLU A 256 24.53 -8.89 15.47
N THR A 257 24.59 -10.16 15.88
CA THR A 257 23.74 -11.24 15.40
C THR A 257 23.17 -12.07 16.55
N TYR A 258 21.97 -12.59 16.35
CA TYR A 258 21.23 -13.40 17.32
C TYR A 258 20.98 -14.79 16.76
N LEU A 259 21.31 -15.82 17.55
CA LEU A 259 20.94 -17.21 17.28
C LEU A 259 19.54 -17.51 17.81
N THR A 260 18.94 -18.61 17.36
CA THR A 260 17.63 -19.08 17.85
C THR A 260 17.61 -19.16 19.37
N GLY A 261 16.53 -18.71 20.00
CA GLY A 261 16.35 -18.67 21.45
C GLY A 261 16.99 -17.47 22.15
N GLN A 262 17.84 -16.69 21.46
CA GLN A 262 18.36 -15.44 22.00
C GLN A 262 17.33 -14.32 21.77
N ASN A 263 16.97 -13.63 22.86
CA ASN A 263 15.93 -12.60 22.83
C ASN A 263 16.50 -11.28 23.38
N PRO A 264 16.65 -10.21 22.54
CA PRO A 264 17.23 -8.95 22.98
C PRO A 264 16.43 -8.28 24.10
N PHE A 265 15.13 -8.55 24.23
CA PHE A 265 14.27 -8.04 25.31
C PHE A 265 14.45 -8.75 26.66
N ARG A 266 15.41 -9.65 26.73
CA ARG A 266 15.83 -10.34 27.97
C ARG A 266 17.28 -10.09 28.34
N ASP A 267 18.00 -9.33 27.51
CA ASP A 267 19.44 -9.07 27.68
C ASP A 267 19.73 -7.78 28.48
N GLY A 268 18.72 -6.93 28.69
CA GLY A 268 18.80 -5.62 29.34
C GLY A 268 17.85 -5.42 30.51
N VAL A 269 17.73 -4.14 30.92
CA VAL A 269 16.94 -3.68 32.07
C VAL A 269 16.06 -2.50 31.64
N ALA A 270 14.75 -2.60 31.80
CA ALA A 270 13.85 -1.47 31.60
C ALA A 270 13.90 -0.51 32.81
N ARG A 271 13.54 0.76 32.57
CA ARG A 271 13.45 1.82 33.60
C ARG A 271 11.99 2.11 33.91
N SER A 272 11.69 2.57 35.14
CA SER A 272 10.32 3.01 35.48
C SER A 272 10.29 4.19 36.43
N THR A 273 9.20 4.96 36.35
CA THR A 273 8.86 6.03 37.29
C THR A 273 7.35 6.05 37.51
N LYS A 274 6.87 6.87 38.44
CA LYS A 274 5.44 7.08 38.67
C LYS A 274 4.93 8.28 37.89
N THR A 275 3.72 8.19 37.36
CA THR A 275 3.02 9.29 36.70
C THR A 275 2.61 10.39 37.65
N ILE A 276 2.45 11.60 37.11
CA ILE A 276 1.97 12.80 37.79
C ILE A 276 0.91 13.50 36.95
N THR A 277 -0.05 14.17 37.63
CA THR A 277 -1.03 15.05 36.95
C THR A 277 -0.60 16.51 36.99
N SER A 278 0.32 16.87 37.90
CA SER A 278 0.85 18.22 38.06
C SER A 278 2.18 18.22 38.81
N GLY A 279 2.97 19.27 38.61
CA GLY A 279 4.28 19.45 39.27
C GLY A 279 5.44 19.26 38.31
N SER A 280 6.66 19.12 38.86
CA SER A 280 7.89 18.90 38.08
C SER A 280 7.89 17.51 37.48
N GLU A 281 7.97 17.43 36.14
CA GLU A 281 7.99 16.18 35.40
C GLU A 281 9.35 15.47 35.48
N SER A 282 9.28 14.14 35.48
CA SER A 282 10.42 13.29 35.19
C SER A 282 10.35 12.87 33.73
N ARG A 283 11.49 12.94 33.01
CA ARG A 283 11.55 12.73 31.57
C ARG A 283 12.71 11.82 31.20
N ALA A 284 12.50 10.92 30.25
CA ALA A 284 13.54 10.17 29.56
C ALA A 284 13.72 10.74 28.13
N GLU A 285 14.97 10.79 27.67
CA GLU A 285 15.34 11.25 26.33
C GLU A 285 16.25 10.23 25.65
N TRP A 286 15.94 9.91 24.38
CA TRP A 286 16.77 9.11 23.49
C TRP A 286 17.41 10.02 22.46
N ARG A 287 18.74 10.06 22.46
CA ARG A 287 19.57 10.96 21.65
C ARG A 287 20.48 10.17 20.75
N ALA A 288 20.59 10.57 19.48
CA ALA A 288 21.54 9.99 18.55
C ALA A 288 21.85 10.96 17.40
N VAL A 289 22.86 10.60 16.62
CA VAL A 289 23.18 11.18 15.32
C VAL A 289 22.39 10.43 14.25
N ILE A 290 21.74 11.15 13.35
CA ILE A 290 21.16 10.59 12.14
C ILE A 290 22.23 10.65 11.05
N PRO A 291 22.68 9.51 10.48
CA PRO A 291 23.80 9.49 9.53
C PRO A 291 23.42 10.05 8.16
N GLU A 292 22.16 9.83 7.72
CA GLU A 292 21.66 10.26 6.41
C GLU A 292 20.28 10.92 6.55
N THR A 293 20.06 12.00 5.80
CA THR A 293 18.74 12.62 5.72
C THR A 293 17.76 11.67 5.03
N GLY A 294 16.64 11.41 5.65
CA GLY A 294 15.65 10.49 5.12
C GLY A 294 14.43 10.33 5.99
N ARG A 295 13.54 9.45 5.55
CA ARG A 295 12.31 9.06 6.24
C ARG A 295 12.52 7.72 6.93
N TYR A 296 12.24 7.65 8.21
CA TYR A 296 12.50 6.50 9.07
C TYR A 296 11.29 6.14 9.90
N ALA A 297 11.03 4.86 10.08
CA ALA A 297 10.10 4.38 11.09
C ALA A 297 10.67 4.59 12.49
N VAL A 298 9.81 4.93 13.43
CA VAL A 298 10.15 5.07 14.85
C VAL A 298 9.38 4.04 15.66
N TYR A 299 10.12 3.26 16.45
CA TYR A 299 9.58 2.26 17.36
C TYR A 299 10.05 2.55 18.78
N VAL A 300 9.19 2.25 19.75
CA VAL A 300 9.52 2.31 21.18
C VAL A 300 9.29 0.96 21.84
N SER A 301 10.02 0.70 22.89
CA SER A 301 9.75 -0.43 23.78
C SER A 301 9.55 0.03 25.22
N TYR A 302 8.91 -0.80 26.00
CA TYR A 302 8.64 -0.56 27.42
C TYR A 302 8.26 -1.88 28.11
N LYS A 303 8.34 -1.89 29.43
CA LYS A 303 7.82 -2.99 30.26
C LYS A 303 6.37 -2.71 30.66
N SER A 304 5.48 -3.65 30.41
CA SER A 304 4.11 -3.60 30.96
C SER A 304 4.05 -4.18 32.36
N PHE A 305 3.38 -3.48 33.28
CA PHE A 305 2.97 -3.96 34.59
C PHE A 305 1.47 -4.30 34.64
N GLY A 306 0.90 -4.55 33.47
CA GLY A 306 -0.53 -4.81 33.32
C GLY A 306 -1.37 -3.61 33.79
N LYS A 307 -2.34 -3.85 34.66
CA LYS A 307 -3.26 -2.81 35.15
C LYS A 307 -2.60 -1.69 35.97
N ASP A 308 -1.39 -1.90 36.47
CA ASP A 308 -0.66 -0.89 37.22
C ASP A 308 0.08 0.10 36.32
N SER A 309 0.26 -0.22 35.03
CA SER A 309 0.82 0.70 34.05
C SER A 309 -0.12 1.87 33.76
N THR A 310 0.45 2.97 33.26
CA THR A 310 -0.33 4.05 32.65
C THR A 310 -0.90 3.62 31.30
N ASP A 311 -2.07 4.15 30.94
CA ASP A 311 -2.71 3.91 29.64
C ASP A 311 -2.61 5.12 28.69
N ASP A 312 -1.76 6.10 29.04
CA ASP A 312 -1.55 7.35 28.30
C ASP A 312 -0.09 7.86 28.41
N ALA A 313 0.91 6.96 28.32
CA ALA A 313 2.32 7.33 28.34
C ALA A 313 2.63 8.34 27.23
N LEU A 314 3.10 9.54 27.60
CA LEU A 314 3.29 10.66 26.67
C LEU A 314 4.68 10.58 26.01
N TYR A 315 4.73 10.03 24.81
CA TYR A 315 5.90 10.04 23.93
C TYR A 315 5.86 11.25 22.98
N THR A 316 7.02 11.84 22.75
CA THR A 316 7.22 12.88 21.72
C THR A 316 8.33 12.44 20.78
N VAL A 317 8.05 12.44 19.48
CA VAL A 317 9.04 12.27 18.41
C VAL A 317 9.44 13.65 17.91
N HIS A 318 10.76 13.96 17.97
CA HIS A 318 11.35 15.23 17.52
C HIS A 318 11.94 15.00 16.12
N HIS A 319 11.29 15.53 15.10
CA HIS A 319 11.64 15.29 13.68
C HIS A 319 11.83 16.61 12.92
N SER A 320 12.26 16.54 11.67
CA SER A 320 12.58 17.76 10.90
C SER A 320 11.37 18.67 10.61
N GLY A 321 10.14 18.15 10.69
CA GLY A 321 8.90 18.91 10.55
C GLY A 321 8.34 19.47 11.87
N GLY A 322 9.01 19.22 13.01
CA GLY A 322 8.56 19.64 14.33
C GLY A 322 8.47 18.49 15.34
N GLU A 323 7.42 18.48 16.12
CA GLU A 323 7.17 17.47 17.16
C GLU A 323 5.85 16.74 16.86
N SER A 324 5.82 15.43 17.16
CA SER A 324 4.60 14.63 17.14
C SER A 324 4.40 13.94 18.48
N HIS A 325 3.19 14.07 19.05
CA HIS A 325 2.87 13.60 20.39
C HIS A 325 1.96 12.39 20.38
N PHE A 326 2.32 11.36 21.15
CA PHE A 326 1.61 10.09 21.23
C PHE A 326 1.25 9.75 22.67
N ALA A 327 0.02 9.27 22.86
CA ALA A 327 -0.38 8.54 24.06
C ALA A 327 -0.25 7.04 23.76
N VAL A 328 0.67 6.37 24.47
CA VAL A 328 0.90 4.94 24.36
C VAL A 328 0.32 4.23 25.59
N ASN A 329 -0.51 3.22 25.33
CA ASN A 329 -1.15 2.44 26.39
C ASN A 329 -0.21 1.32 26.86
N GLN A 330 0.56 1.57 27.92
CA GLN A 330 1.52 0.61 28.45
C GLN A 330 0.88 -0.54 29.24
N THR A 331 -0.45 -0.59 29.36
CA THR A 331 -1.13 -1.76 29.94
C THR A 331 -1.09 -2.98 29.00
N MET A 332 -0.69 -2.78 27.73
CA MET A 332 -0.55 -3.80 26.68
C MET A 332 0.74 -3.54 25.88
N GLY A 333 1.17 -4.47 25.03
CA GLY A 333 2.29 -4.32 24.11
C GLY A 333 3.68 -4.28 24.73
N GLY A 334 3.85 -4.59 26.01
CA GLY A 334 5.15 -4.58 26.68
C GLY A 334 6.12 -5.65 26.19
N GLY A 335 7.43 -5.33 26.17
CA GLY A 335 8.51 -6.24 25.76
C GLY A 335 8.42 -6.61 24.27
N MET A 336 8.12 -5.64 23.42
CA MET A 336 8.16 -5.74 21.97
C MET A 336 8.38 -4.36 21.35
N TRP A 337 8.74 -4.31 20.07
CA TRP A 337 8.74 -3.06 19.30
C TRP A 337 7.32 -2.60 19.01
N VAL A 338 7.00 -1.37 19.42
CA VAL A 338 5.72 -0.69 19.18
C VAL A 338 5.97 0.47 18.23
N TYR A 339 5.39 0.40 17.03
CA TYR A 339 5.55 1.38 15.97
C TYR A 339 4.75 2.65 16.25
N LEU A 340 5.39 3.83 16.18
CA LEU A 340 4.74 5.14 16.35
C LEU A 340 4.39 5.82 15.03
N GLY A 341 5.23 5.72 14.01
CA GLY A 341 5.05 6.39 12.74
C GLY A 341 6.33 6.44 11.92
N HIS A 342 6.23 6.97 10.68
CA HIS A 342 7.38 7.34 9.85
C HIS A 342 7.58 8.85 9.91
N PHE A 343 8.81 9.29 10.14
CA PHE A 343 9.17 10.70 10.30
C PHE A 343 10.40 11.05 9.48
N ASP A 344 10.47 12.28 9.00
CA ASP A 344 11.64 12.79 8.30
C ASP A 344 12.67 13.30 9.30
N PHE A 345 13.92 12.83 9.18
CA PHE A 345 15.05 13.30 9.97
C PHE A 345 16.15 13.82 9.05
N ALA A 346 16.76 14.94 9.45
CA ALA A 346 17.94 15.46 8.78
C ALA A 346 19.19 14.82 9.37
N ALA A 347 20.20 14.52 8.54
CA ALA A 347 21.54 14.16 9.00
C ALA A 347 22.15 15.30 9.80
N GLY A 348 23.06 14.99 10.72
CA GLY A 348 23.79 16.01 11.46
C GLY A 348 24.14 15.60 12.89
N GLU A 349 24.30 16.63 13.75
CA GLU A 349 24.76 16.46 15.14
C GLU A 349 23.75 15.66 15.99
N GLU A 350 24.26 15.12 17.10
CA GLU A 350 23.44 14.44 18.10
C GLU A 350 22.35 15.35 18.66
N ARG A 351 21.12 14.84 18.68
CA ARG A 351 19.97 15.55 19.24
C ARG A 351 18.99 14.58 19.88
N VAL A 352 18.02 15.11 20.62
CA VAL A 352 16.87 14.32 21.10
C VAL A 352 16.04 13.91 19.89
N LEU A 353 15.80 12.61 19.75
CA LEU A 353 14.95 12.03 18.68
C LEU A 353 13.59 11.60 19.23
N VAL A 354 13.59 11.03 20.45
CA VAL A 354 12.36 10.67 21.16
C VAL A 354 12.47 11.11 22.61
N SER A 355 11.38 11.52 23.21
CA SER A 355 11.30 11.77 24.65
C SER A 355 10.02 11.19 25.25
N LEU A 356 10.06 10.84 26.54
CA LEU A 356 8.94 10.30 27.31
C LEU A 356 8.76 11.12 28.58
N SER A 357 7.58 11.68 28.80
CA SER A 357 7.19 12.43 29.99
C SER A 357 6.34 11.58 30.93
N ASN A 358 6.55 11.72 32.25
CA ASN A 358 5.70 11.09 33.25
C ASN A 358 4.39 11.86 33.55
N LYS A 359 4.06 12.88 32.75
CA LYS A 359 2.73 13.51 32.81
C LYS A 359 1.68 12.55 32.26
N SER A 360 0.57 12.43 32.96
CA SER A 360 -0.54 11.53 32.63
C SER A 360 -1.86 12.11 33.15
N SER A 361 -2.97 11.63 32.63
CA SER A 361 -4.30 11.94 33.18
C SER A 361 -4.53 11.37 34.57
N THR A 362 -3.75 10.35 34.97
CA THR A 362 -3.88 9.63 36.24
C THR A 362 -2.51 9.60 36.98
N ALA A 363 -2.45 10.08 38.21
CA ALA A 363 -1.23 10.02 39.02
C ALA A 363 -0.97 8.62 39.58
N ASP A 364 0.28 8.40 40.00
CA ASP A 364 0.78 7.20 40.73
C ASP A 364 0.68 5.89 39.96
N ARG A 365 0.45 5.90 38.59
CA ARG A 365 0.60 4.77 37.72
C ARG A 365 2.08 4.53 37.41
N LYS A 366 2.45 3.29 37.08
CA LYS A 366 3.79 2.97 36.58
C LYS A 366 3.93 3.39 35.12
N LEU A 367 4.94 4.17 34.82
CA LEU A 367 5.42 4.52 33.49
C LEU A 367 6.76 3.82 33.28
N SER A 368 6.94 3.18 32.14
CA SER A 368 8.20 2.49 31.81
C SER A 368 8.82 3.10 30.55
N ALA A 369 10.16 3.14 30.55
CA ALA A 369 11.05 3.47 29.44
C ALA A 369 11.99 2.30 29.18
N ASP A 370 12.35 2.05 27.92
CA ASP A 370 13.25 0.99 27.47
C ASP A 370 13.90 1.43 26.14
N GLY A 371 14.17 0.57 25.18
CA GLY A 371 14.80 0.91 23.91
C GLY A 371 13.93 1.72 22.95
N VAL A 372 14.60 2.48 22.08
CA VAL A 372 14.02 3.14 20.89
C VAL A 372 14.77 2.65 19.66
N LYS A 373 14.03 2.29 18.60
CA LYS A 373 14.55 1.87 17.31
C LYS A 373 14.09 2.86 16.23
N ILE A 374 15.01 3.34 15.41
CA ILE A 374 14.74 4.24 14.27
C ILE A 374 15.31 3.60 13.00
N GLY A 375 14.47 3.43 11.99
CA GLY A 375 14.81 2.78 10.73
C GLY A 375 14.58 1.27 10.71
N GLY A 376 14.74 0.65 9.54
CA GLY A 376 14.48 -0.78 9.30
C GLY A 376 15.65 -1.68 9.60
N GLY A 377 16.83 -1.34 9.07
CA GLY A 377 18.07 -2.10 9.22
C GLY A 377 18.15 -3.36 8.35
N TYR A 378 19.23 -4.08 8.55
CA TYR A 378 19.46 -5.40 7.95
C TYR A 378 19.02 -6.54 8.88
N GLY A 379 18.78 -7.72 8.29
CA GLY A 379 18.51 -8.93 9.05
C GLY A 379 19.69 -9.28 9.97
N ASN A 380 19.41 -9.51 11.26
CA ASN A 380 20.39 -9.81 12.29
C ASN A 380 20.16 -11.16 12.98
N ILE A 381 19.24 -11.97 12.48
CA ILE A 381 19.01 -13.32 12.97
C ILE A 381 19.86 -14.29 12.13
N ALA A 382 20.84 -14.91 12.78
CA ALA A 382 21.74 -15.84 12.11
C ALA A 382 21.22 -17.28 12.18
N ARG A 383 21.39 -18.00 11.07
CA ARG A 383 20.96 -19.39 10.91
C ARG A 383 22.14 -20.28 10.57
N ILE A 384 22.07 -21.51 11.03
CA ILE A 384 23.08 -22.54 10.79
C ILE A 384 22.44 -23.73 10.07
N VAL A 385 23.22 -24.41 9.27
CA VAL A 385 22.80 -25.61 8.55
C VAL A 385 22.10 -26.63 9.45
N GLY A 386 21.06 -27.29 8.93
CA GLY A 386 20.27 -28.29 9.64
C GLY A 386 21.12 -29.49 10.13
N GLU A 387 20.77 -30.06 11.28
CA GLU A 387 21.50 -31.16 11.89
C GLU A 387 21.77 -32.34 10.93
N ARG A 388 20.84 -32.60 10.01
CA ARG A 388 20.93 -33.69 9.04
C ARG A 388 22.12 -33.54 8.07
N LEU A 389 22.57 -32.32 7.82
CA LEU A 389 23.66 -32.02 6.89
C LEU A 389 24.99 -31.74 7.62
N ARG A 390 25.00 -31.71 8.96
CA ARG A 390 26.23 -31.49 9.72
C ARG A 390 27.11 -32.74 9.70
N GLU A 391 28.38 -32.54 9.36
CA GLU A 391 29.42 -33.55 9.48
C GLU A 391 30.16 -33.33 10.80
N ASP A 392 30.54 -34.42 11.49
CA ASP A 392 31.04 -34.39 12.86
C ASP A 392 32.34 -33.56 13.07
N ASP A 393 33.12 -33.35 12.03
CA ASP A 393 34.39 -32.62 12.07
C ASP A 393 34.36 -31.24 11.39
N ILE A 394 33.16 -30.73 11.04
CA ILE A 394 33.00 -29.43 10.35
C ILE A 394 32.34 -28.43 11.30
N ASP A 395 33.02 -27.30 11.55
CA ASP A 395 32.43 -26.17 12.24
C ASP A 395 31.69 -25.29 11.22
N TYR A 396 30.35 -25.29 11.30
CA TYR A 396 29.51 -24.50 10.40
C TYR A 396 29.25 -23.12 10.98
N GLU A 397 29.62 -22.09 10.23
CA GLU A 397 29.35 -20.70 10.59
C GLU A 397 27.86 -20.38 10.44
N ALA A 398 27.30 -19.65 11.40
CA ALA A 398 25.96 -19.15 11.31
C ALA A 398 25.95 -17.90 10.42
N THR A 399 24.99 -17.83 9.47
CA THR A 399 24.87 -16.75 8.49
C THR A 399 23.54 -16.01 8.64
N THR A 400 23.56 -14.69 8.49
CA THR A 400 22.35 -13.86 8.33
C THR A 400 21.88 -13.87 6.87
N SER A 401 20.72 -13.26 6.60
CA SER A 401 20.20 -13.13 5.23
C SER A 401 21.05 -12.22 4.35
N GLU A 402 21.82 -11.31 4.94
CA GLU A 402 22.55 -10.21 4.29
C GLU A 402 21.63 -9.23 3.53
N TYR A 403 20.31 -9.29 3.78
CA TYR A 403 19.29 -8.48 3.13
C TYR A 403 18.68 -7.47 4.12
N PRO A 404 18.17 -6.33 3.63
CA PRO A 404 17.36 -5.45 4.45
C PRO A 404 16.23 -6.23 5.13
N ARG A 405 15.96 -5.91 6.41
CA ARG A 405 15.04 -6.68 7.24
C ARG A 405 13.62 -6.76 6.69
N PHE A 406 13.17 -5.76 5.94
CA PHE A 406 11.85 -5.82 5.31
C PHE A 406 11.70 -6.97 4.29
N CYS A 407 12.81 -7.49 3.76
CA CYS A 407 12.82 -8.64 2.86
C CYS A 407 12.65 -9.98 3.58
N GLU A 408 12.91 -10.05 4.88
CA GLU A 408 12.89 -11.30 5.65
C GLU A 408 11.47 -11.75 6.00
N GLY A 409 11.33 -13.05 6.23
CA GLY A 409 10.10 -13.66 6.75
C GLY A 409 9.77 -13.23 8.17
N ALA A 410 8.51 -13.46 8.56
CA ALA A 410 7.99 -13.09 9.87
C ALA A 410 8.77 -13.71 11.02
N ARG A 411 9.20 -14.97 10.88
CA ARG A 411 9.97 -15.71 11.89
C ARG A 411 11.14 -14.89 12.46
N TYR A 412 11.89 -14.21 11.62
CA TYR A 412 13.11 -13.46 12.01
C TYR A 412 12.76 -12.14 12.68
N TRP A 413 11.81 -11.40 12.12
CA TRP A 413 11.31 -10.17 12.74
C TRP A 413 10.72 -10.42 14.12
N LEU A 414 9.96 -11.50 14.31
CA LEU A 414 9.32 -11.82 15.60
C LEU A 414 10.35 -12.09 16.68
N GLN A 415 11.44 -12.77 16.36
CA GLN A 415 12.56 -12.96 17.28
C GLN A 415 13.21 -11.62 17.64
N TRP A 416 13.53 -10.78 16.64
CA TRP A 416 14.08 -9.43 16.84
C TRP A 416 13.12 -8.50 17.60
N SER A 417 11.83 -8.72 17.48
CA SER A 417 10.77 -7.94 18.14
C SER A 417 10.40 -8.46 19.53
N GLY A 418 11.16 -9.39 20.14
CA GLY A 418 11.01 -9.79 21.53
C GLY A 418 9.92 -10.83 21.80
N PHE A 419 9.43 -11.54 20.78
CA PHE A 419 8.53 -12.67 21.00
C PHE A 419 9.29 -13.91 21.47
N ASP A 420 8.60 -14.78 22.18
CA ASP A 420 9.18 -16.02 22.70
C ASP A 420 9.39 -17.08 21.61
N GLU A 421 10.32 -18.00 21.85
CA GLU A 421 10.74 -19.00 20.87
C GLU A 421 9.56 -19.83 20.34
N GLU A 422 8.60 -20.20 21.19
CA GLU A 422 7.41 -20.96 20.78
C GLU A 422 6.53 -20.20 19.75
N VAL A 423 6.63 -18.87 19.68
CA VAL A 423 5.87 -18.07 18.72
C VAL A 423 6.49 -18.16 17.34
N TYR A 424 7.82 -18.06 17.24
CA TYR A 424 8.52 -17.98 15.94
C TYR A 424 9.14 -19.31 15.49
N THR A 425 9.15 -20.36 16.33
CA THR A 425 9.63 -21.71 15.99
C THR A 425 8.58 -22.80 16.28
N PRO A 426 7.35 -22.70 15.79
CA PRO A 426 6.30 -23.69 16.07
C PRO A 426 6.62 -25.11 15.54
N LYS A 427 7.67 -25.27 14.74
CA LYS A 427 8.28 -26.56 14.32
C LYS A 427 9.60 -26.86 15.01
N GLU A 428 9.81 -26.28 16.18
CA GLU A 428 11.00 -26.54 17.02
C GLU A 428 12.31 -26.25 16.25
N ASN A 429 12.30 -25.21 15.40
CA ASN A 429 13.47 -24.77 14.64
C ASN A 429 14.05 -25.80 13.63
N THR A 430 13.24 -26.77 13.19
CA THR A 430 13.64 -27.84 12.26
C THR A 430 13.33 -27.55 10.79
N ASP A 431 12.52 -26.53 10.51
CA ASP A 431 12.05 -26.20 9.16
C ASP A 431 11.60 -24.74 9.15
N ASP A 432 12.49 -23.83 8.72
CA ASP A 432 12.26 -22.39 8.73
C ASP A 432 11.10 -21.95 7.81
N TYR A 433 10.87 -22.68 6.72
CA TYR A 433 9.73 -22.43 5.86
C TYR A 433 8.40 -22.63 6.60
N LYS A 434 8.30 -23.74 7.37
CA LYS A 434 7.11 -23.99 8.19
C LYS A 434 7.03 -23.09 9.40
N ASP A 435 8.15 -22.84 10.06
CA ASP A 435 8.22 -21.91 11.17
C ASP A 435 7.74 -20.51 10.74
N ASP A 436 8.14 -20.03 9.55
CA ASP A 436 7.73 -18.74 9.04
C ASP A 436 6.21 -18.61 8.84
N TYR A 437 5.57 -19.51 8.06
CA TYR A 437 4.14 -19.36 7.80
C TYR A 437 3.27 -19.68 9.04
N MET A 438 3.75 -20.50 9.95
CA MET A 438 3.01 -20.83 11.18
C MET A 438 3.15 -19.70 12.21
N SER A 439 4.34 -19.08 12.31
CA SER A 439 4.62 -18.04 13.31
C SER A 439 3.67 -16.85 13.22
N ARG A 440 3.22 -16.48 12.03
CA ARG A 440 2.27 -15.37 11.80
C ARG A 440 0.95 -15.60 12.55
N ALA A 441 0.44 -16.82 12.55
CA ALA A 441 -0.77 -17.19 13.25
C ALA A 441 -0.57 -17.27 14.78
N HIS A 442 0.57 -17.81 15.23
CA HIS A 442 0.94 -17.82 16.66
C HIS A 442 1.18 -16.42 17.20
N TRP A 443 1.78 -15.54 16.40
CA TRP A 443 1.98 -14.15 16.75
C TRP A 443 0.65 -13.42 17.05
N VAL A 444 -0.41 -13.66 16.28
CA VAL A 444 -1.74 -13.08 16.58
C VAL A 444 -2.20 -13.49 17.96
N ASN A 445 -2.06 -14.77 18.30
CA ASN A 445 -2.47 -15.29 19.61
C ASN A 445 -1.60 -14.72 20.73
N ALA A 446 -0.28 -14.58 20.52
CA ALA A 446 0.64 -13.94 21.45
C ALA A 446 0.32 -12.45 21.65
N LEU A 447 -0.12 -11.72 20.61
CA LEU A 447 -0.63 -10.35 20.78
C LEU A 447 -1.89 -10.32 21.65
N MET A 448 -2.81 -11.25 21.44
CA MET A 448 -4.14 -11.27 22.07
C MET A 448 -4.11 -11.81 23.51
N GLY A 449 -3.20 -12.69 23.83
CA GLY A 449 -3.10 -13.32 25.15
C GLY A 449 -3.12 -12.28 26.27
N GLY A 450 -3.93 -12.53 27.35
CA GLY A 450 -4.17 -11.60 28.44
C GLY A 450 -5.21 -10.51 28.15
N SER A 451 -5.64 -10.33 26.89
CA SER A 451 -6.71 -9.40 26.54
C SER A 451 -8.09 -9.95 26.90
N GLU A 452 -9.12 -9.12 26.88
CA GLU A 452 -10.51 -9.55 27.08
C GLU A 452 -11.00 -10.59 26.06
N ARG A 453 -10.35 -10.68 24.88
CA ARG A 453 -10.68 -11.63 23.82
C ARG A 453 -10.00 -12.99 23.96
N LEU A 454 -8.87 -13.05 24.67
CA LEU A 454 -8.12 -14.27 24.95
C LEU A 454 -7.58 -14.24 26.40
N PRO A 455 -8.46 -14.19 27.41
CA PRO A 455 -8.06 -13.85 28.78
C PRO A 455 -7.37 -14.98 29.55
N LYS A 456 -7.32 -16.20 29.00
CA LYS A 456 -6.73 -17.38 29.64
C LYS A 456 -5.30 -17.67 29.19
N GLU A 457 -4.89 -17.08 28.09
CA GLU A 457 -3.55 -17.22 27.54
C GLU A 457 -2.69 -16.03 27.98
N ASP A 458 -1.42 -16.26 28.17
CA ASP A 458 -0.44 -15.20 28.39
C ASP A 458 -0.06 -14.54 27.06
N GLY A 459 0.22 -13.23 27.07
CA GLY A 459 0.60 -12.50 25.88
C GLY A 459 0.71 -10.99 26.07
N LYS A 460 0.57 -10.24 24.96
CA LYS A 460 0.78 -8.78 24.93
C LYS A 460 -0.49 -7.97 25.29
N SER A 461 -1.60 -8.61 25.58
CA SER A 461 -2.89 -8.02 25.98
C SER A 461 -3.54 -7.10 24.95
N ILE A 462 -3.19 -7.20 23.66
CA ILE A 462 -3.75 -6.37 22.59
C ILE A 462 -5.01 -7.04 22.04
N PRO A 463 -6.21 -6.43 22.11
CA PRO A 463 -7.47 -7.03 21.66
C PRO A 463 -7.62 -6.91 20.14
N ILE A 464 -7.05 -7.85 19.37
CA ILE A 464 -7.12 -7.86 17.90
C ILE A 464 -8.58 -8.02 17.45
N ASP A 465 -9.06 -7.12 16.58
CA ASP A 465 -10.42 -7.09 16.03
C ASP A 465 -10.60 -8.07 14.88
N MET A 466 -9.61 -8.15 14.01
CA MET A 466 -9.60 -9.04 12.86
C MET A 466 -8.19 -9.28 12.34
N VAL A 467 -8.06 -10.29 11.48
CA VAL A 467 -6.80 -10.68 10.84
C VAL A 467 -6.96 -10.71 9.32
N LEU A 468 -6.01 -10.14 8.59
CA LEU A 468 -5.90 -10.24 7.14
C LEU A 468 -4.54 -10.86 6.74
N ALA A 469 -4.56 -12.06 6.19
CA ALA A 469 -3.42 -12.65 5.50
C ALA A 469 -3.50 -12.26 4.01
N PHE A 470 -2.68 -11.32 3.58
CA PHE A 470 -2.67 -10.84 2.19
C PHE A 470 -1.68 -11.65 1.36
N HIS A 471 -2.18 -12.43 0.42
CA HIS A 471 -1.42 -13.29 -0.48
C HIS A 471 -1.77 -13.04 -1.95
N SER A 472 -1.01 -13.66 -2.85
CA SER A 472 -1.35 -13.85 -4.25
C SER A 472 -1.19 -15.32 -4.65
N ASP A 473 -2.12 -15.80 -5.47
CA ASP A 473 -2.22 -17.22 -5.85
C ASP A 473 -1.24 -17.61 -6.97
N ALA A 474 -1.02 -18.89 -7.14
CA ALA A 474 -0.17 -19.52 -8.18
C ALA A 474 -0.96 -20.10 -9.37
N GLY A 475 -2.21 -19.69 -9.57
CA GLY A 475 -3.03 -20.15 -10.69
C GLY A 475 -2.56 -19.61 -12.04
N VAL A 476 -2.57 -20.43 -13.09
CA VAL A 476 -2.16 -20.04 -14.45
C VAL A 476 -3.25 -20.34 -15.46
N ARG A 477 -3.47 -19.44 -16.41
CA ARG A 477 -4.25 -19.64 -17.63
C ARG A 477 -3.35 -19.48 -18.84
N LEU A 478 -3.44 -20.41 -19.80
CA LEU A 478 -2.63 -20.36 -21.03
C LEU A 478 -3.15 -19.32 -22.03
N ASN A 479 -4.42 -18.97 -21.92
CA ASN A 479 -5.04 -17.85 -22.63
C ASN A 479 -4.94 -16.56 -21.81
N ASP A 480 -5.53 -15.48 -22.28
CA ASP A 480 -5.55 -14.17 -21.61
C ASP A 480 -6.67 -14.02 -20.56
N ASP A 481 -7.13 -15.10 -19.98
CA ASP A 481 -8.19 -15.09 -18.97
C ASP A 481 -7.66 -14.69 -17.60
N ILE A 482 -8.46 -13.92 -16.88
CA ILE A 482 -8.21 -13.51 -15.50
C ILE A 482 -8.43 -14.71 -14.55
N ILE A 483 -7.50 -14.94 -13.64
CA ILE A 483 -7.68 -15.83 -12.49
C ILE A 483 -8.55 -15.13 -11.44
N GLY A 484 -8.21 -13.91 -11.05
CA GLY A 484 -8.98 -13.06 -10.13
C GLY A 484 -8.87 -13.46 -8.65
N THR A 485 -9.82 -13.00 -7.86
CA THR A 485 -9.74 -12.98 -6.38
C THR A 485 -10.39 -14.19 -5.73
N LEU A 486 -9.70 -14.75 -4.71
CA LEU A 486 -10.16 -15.86 -3.87
C LEU A 486 -10.06 -15.48 -2.38
N GLY A 487 -11.05 -15.80 -1.59
CA GLY A 487 -10.99 -15.66 -0.13
C GLY A 487 -11.04 -17.03 0.57
N ILE A 488 -10.23 -17.18 1.61
CA ILE A 488 -10.17 -18.41 2.42
C ILE A 488 -10.43 -18.05 3.88
N TYR A 489 -11.27 -18.85 4.52
CA TYR A 489 -11.57 -18.77 5.95
C TYR A 489 -11.77 -20.16 6.53
N TYR A 490 -11.88 -20.29 7.86
CA TYR A 490 -12.13 -21.58 8.49
C TYR A 490 -13.07 -21.48 9.69
N THR A 491 -14.13 -22.31 9.71
CA THR A 491 -15.17 -22.26 10.74
C THR A 491 -15.31 -23.55 11.55
N LYS A 492 -14.57 -24.61 11.25
CA LYS A 492 -14.87 -25.96 11.80
C LYS A 492 -14.13 -26.30 13.08
N ASP A 493 -13.10 -25.50 13.44
CA ASP A 493 -12.30 -25.73 14.63
C ASP A 493 -13.07 -25.34 15.92
N ASN A 494 -12.70 -25.95 17.04
CA ASN A 494 -13.27 -25.70 18.37
C ASN A 494 -14.80 -25.55 18.37
N LYS A 495 -15.50 -26.49 17.72
CA LYS A 495 -16.98 -26.52 17.58
C LYS A 495 -17.55 -25.24 16.94
N GLY A 496 -16.78 -24.58 16.07
CA GLY A 496 -17.20 -23.37 15.37
C GLY A 496 -17.02 -22.08 16.19
N ARG A 497 -16.22 -22.09 17.24
CA ARG A 497 -15.96 -20.93 18.08
C ARG A 497 -14.48 -20.64 18.20
N PHE A 498 -14.15 -19.36 18.34
CA PHE A 498 -12.84 -18.94 18.82
C PHE A 498 -12.72 -19.23 20.33
N GLU A 499 -11.51 -19.26 20.86
CA GLU A 499 -11.29 -19.52 22.29
C GLU A 499 -11.92 -18.47 23.19
N GLY A 500 -11.98 -17.21 22.74
CA GLY A 500 -12.73 -16.14 23.40
C GLY A 500 -14.25 -16.24 23.30
N GLY A 501 -14.79 -17.32 22.68
CA GLY A 501 -16.20 -17.65 22.60
C GLY A 501 -16.95 -17.09 21.40
N ALA A 502 -16.36 -16.20 20.61
CA ALA A 502 -16.97 -15.64 19.40
C ALA A 502 -17.15 -16.72 18.31
N ASP A 503 -18.14 -16.52 17.43
CA ASP A 503 -18.48 -17.45 16.37
C ASP A 503 -17.47 -17.33 15.21
N ARG A 504 -16.94 -18.44 14.72
CA ARG A 504 -15.99 -18.46 13.58
C ARG A 504 -16.62 -18.05 12.24
N TYR A 505 -17.96 -17.99 12.13
CA TYR A 505 -18.64 -17.43 10.94
C TYR A 505 -18.42 -15.92 10.77
N LEU A 506 -17.92 -15.21 11.78
CA LEU A 506 -17.41 -13.85 11.64
C LEU A 506 -16.28 -13.76 10.59
N SER A 507 -15.45 -14.81 10.44
CA SER A 507 -14.43 -14.90 9.37
C SER A 507 -15.06 -14.98 7.98
N ARG A 508 -16.19 -15.68 7.82
CA ARG A 508 -16.92 -15.73 6.57
C ARG A 508 -17.54 -14.38 6.21
N ASP A 509 -18.13 -13.71 7.18
CA ASP A 509 -18.71 -12.37 6.98
C ASP A 509 -17.65 -11.35 6.54
N LEU A 510 -16.48 -11.36 7.20
CA LEU A 510 -15.32 -10.56 6.79
C LEU A 510 -14.91 -10.87 5.35
N THR A 511 -14.75 -12.16 5.01
CA THR A 511 -14.34 -12.62 3.68
C THR A 511 -15.35 -12.19 2.61
N ASP A 512 -16.66 -12.33 2.86
CA ASP A 512 -17.69 -11.94 1.90
C ASP A 512 -17.71 -10.43 1.64
N LEU A 513 -17.61 -9.61 2.69
CA LEU A 513 -17.61 -8.15 2.56
C LEU A 513 -16.39 -7.65 1.78
N VAL A 514 -15.18 -8.13 2.14
CA VAL A 514 -13.95 -7.73 1.46
C VAL A 514 -13.95 -8.18 -0.01
N MET A 515 -14.27 -9.46 -0.29
CA MET A 515 -14.33 -9.95 -1.67
C MET A 515 -15.40 -9.25 -2.52
N THR A 516 -16.56 -8.95 -1.94
CA THR A 516 -17.63 -8.25 -2.66
C THR A 516 -17.18 -6.85 -3.05
N GLN A 517 -16.48 -6.17 -2.15
CA GLN A 517 -15.97 -4.85 -2.45
C GLN A 517 -14.87 -4.87 -3.51
N ILE A 518 -13.89 -5.78 -3.40
CA ILE A 518 -12.80 -5.93 -4.38
C ILE A 518 -13.38 -6.18 -5.78
N VAL A 519 -14.20 -7.22 -5.92
CA VAL A 519 -14.74 -7.61 -7.22
C VAL A 519 -15.66 -6.54 -7.80
N GLY A 520 -16.49 -5.90 -6.96
CA GLY A 520 -17.40 -4.83 -7.38
C GLY A 520 -16.65 -3.61 -7.90
N ASP A 521 -15.66 -3.12 -7.17
CA ASP A 521 -14.88 -1.93 -7.54
C ASP A 521 -14.06 -2.17 -8.81
N ILE A 522 -13.38 -3.32 -8.92
CA ILE A 522 -12.59 -3.64 -10.11
C ILE A 522 -13.49 -3.77 -11.34
N ARG A 523 -14.63 -4.47 -11.23
CA ARG A 523 -15.58 -4.62 -12.35
C ARG A 523 -16.18 -3.30 -12.81
N SER A 524 -16.40 -2.38 -11.90
CA SER A 524 -17.01 -1.08 -12.18
C SER A 524 -16.05 -0.08 -12.81
N THR A 525 -14.72 -0.28 -12.67
CA THR A 525 -13.73 0.74 -13.02
C THR A 525 -12.67 0.29 -14.02
N LEU A 526 -12.12 -0.92 -13.87
CA LEU A 526 -10.95 -1.36 -14.63
C LEU A 526 -11.20 -2.58 -15.50
N GLU A 527 -11.86 -3.63 -14.97
CA GLU A 527 -11.99 -4.91 -15.66
C GLU A 527 -13.37 -5.54 -15.40
N PRO A 528 -14.34 -5.34 -16.29
CA PRO A 528 -15.70 -5.89 -16.13
C PRO A 528 -15.75 -7.42 -16.01
N GLN A 529 -14.73 -8.13 -16.51
CA GLN A 529 -14.62 -9.59 -16.45
C GLN A 529 -13.78 -10.08 -15.28
N TRP A 530 -13.46 -9.23 -14.29
CA TRP A 530 -12.70 -9.65 -13.13
C TRP A 530 -13.37 -10.82 -12.42
N SER A 531 -12.65 -11.91 -12.22
CA SER A 531 -13.23 -13.15 -11.71
C SER A 531 -13.37 -13.12 -10.19
N ARG A 532 -14.59 -13.37 -9.69
CA ARG A 532 -14.81 -13.79 -8.30
C ARG A 532 -14.64 -15.30 -8.25
N ARG A 533 -13.64 -15.78 -7.51
CA ARG A 533 -13.47 -17.21 -7.22
C ARG A 533 -14.30 -17.58 -5.98
N GLY A 534 -14.07 -18.71 -5.35
CA GLY A 534 -14.85 -19.12 -4.18
C GLY A 534 -14.50 -18.36 -2.91
N MET A 535 -15.35 -18.52 -1.91
CA MET A 535 -15.04 -18.22 -0.50
C MET A 535 -14.82 -19.57 0.19
N TRP A 536 -13.57 -20.05 0.25
CA TRP A 536 -13.28 -21.42 0.66
C TRP A 536 -13.25 -21.57 2.19
N ASN A 537 -14.12 -22.42 2.73
CA ASN A 537 -14.03 -22.86 4.12
C ASN A 537 -13.05 -24.03 4.23
N ARG A 538 -11.74 -23.73 4.26
CA ARG A 538 -10.66 -24.72 4.25
C ARG A 538 -9.66 -24.51 5.39
N SER A 539 -9.10 -25.62 5.90
CA SER A 539 -8.17 -25.64 7.03
C SER A 539 -6.75 -25.23 6.62
N TYR A 540 -6.58 -23.98 6.14
CA TYR A 540 -5.27 -23.37 6.03
C TYR A 540 -4.79 -22.94 7.41
N TYR A 541 -3.50 -23.03 7.67
CA TYR A 541 -2.95 -22.77 9.00
C TYR A 541 -3.24 -21.32 9.44
N GLU A 542 -2.95 -20.38 8.58
CA GLU A 542 -3.15 -18.95 8.79
C GLU A 542 -4.63 -18.53 8.93
N ALA A 543 -5.57 -19.31 8.38
CA ALA A 543 -7.02 -19.07 8.54
C ALA A 543 -7.60 -19.78 9.78
N ARG A 544 -6.95 -20.84 10.29
CA ARG A 544 -7.47 -21.70 11.35
C ARG A 544 -6.99 -21.31 12.74
N VAL A 545 -5.68 -21.05 12.88
CA VAL A 545 -5.01 -20.89 14.17
C VAL A 545 -5.27 -19.56 14.87
N PRO A 546 -5.36 -18.40 14.17
CA PRO A 546 -5.63 -17.15 14.86
C PRO A 546 -6.93 -17.19 15.68
N ALA A 547 -6.90 -16.63 16.89
CA ALA A 547 -8.02 -16.58 17.80
C ALA A 547 -9.02 -15.42 17.51
N ALA A 548 -8.84 -14.71 16.42
CA ALA A 548 -9.70 -13.63 15.92
C ALA A 548 -10.28 -13.94 14.53
N PRO A 549 -11.35 -13.25 14.11
CA PRO A 549 -11.89 -13.37 12.75
C PRO A 549 -10.81 -13.15 11.71
N THR A 550 -10.61 -14.13 10.84
CA THR A 550 -9.49 -14.17 9.90
C THR A 550 -9.96 -14.43 8.46
N MET A 551 -9.42 -13.63 7.53
CA MET A 551 -9.48 -13.86 6.10
C MET A 551 -8.06 -14.07 5.56
N LEU A 552 -7.84 -15.14 4.79
CA LEU A 552 -6.71 -15.26 3.89
C LEU A 552 -7.20 -14.84 2.50
N LEU A 553 -6.61 -13.80 1.98
CA LEU A 553 -6.93 -13.21 0.67
C LEU A 553 -5.88 -13.63 -0.35
N GLU A 554 -6.30 -14.31 -1.39
CA GLU A 554 -5.55 -14.47 -2.63
C GLU A 554 -6.04 -13.38 -3.59
N SER A 555 -5.33 -12.25 -3.62
CA SER A 555 -5.78 -11.04 -4.31
C SER A 555 -5.97 -11.25 -5.81
N MET A 556 -5.05 -11.96 -6.43
CA MET A 556 -4.96 -12.36 -7.84
C MET A 556 -3.89 -13.44 -7.98
N SER A 557 -3.56 -13.87 -9.20
CA SER A 557 -2.43 -14.78 -9.40
C SER A 557 -1.17 -14.06 -9.88
N HIS A 558 -0.10 -14.17 -9.07
CA HIS A 558 1.23 -13.64 -9.46
C HIS A 558 1.91 -14.47 -10.57
N GLN A 559 1.39 -15.63 -10.92
CA GLN A 559 1.89 -16.46 -12.03
C GLN A 559 1.14 -16.23 -13.35
N ASN A 560 -0.02 -15.56 -13.32
CA ASN A 560 -0.86 -15.33 -14.48
C ASN A 560 -0.60 -13.96 -15.12
N PHE A 561 -0.13 -13.95 -16.38
CA PHE A 561 0.22 -12.68 -17.05
C PHE A 561 -0.96 -11.71 -17.14
N ALA A 562 -2.17 -12.22 -17.40
CA ALA A 562 -3.35 -11.36 -17.46
C ALA A 562 -3.63 -10.64 -16.14
N ASP A 563 -3.45 -11.33 -15.01
CA ASP A 563 -3.58 -10.73 -13.67
C ASP A 563 -2.42 -9.76 -13.39
N MET A 564 -1.18 -10.13 -13.76
CA MET A 564 0.01 -9.31 -13.46
C MET A 564 0.08 -8.01 -14.26
N ARG A 565 -0.60 -7.89 -15.39
CA ARG A 565 -0.79 -6.60 -16.07
C ARG A 565 -1.56 -5.59 -15.22
N TYR A 566 -2.46 -6.07 -14.35
CA TYR A 566 -3.08 -5.24 -13.31
C TYR A 566 -2.20 -5.14 -12.08
N GLY A 567 -1.66 -6.27 -11.61
CA GLY A 567 -0.88 -6.36 -10.37
C GLY A 567 0.33 -5.43 -10.32
N ASN A 568 1.03 -5.22 -11.43
CA ASN A 568 2.16 -4.29 -11.51
C ASN A 568 1.72 -2.83 -11.69
N ASP A 569 0.42 -2.53 -11.86
CA ASP A 569 -0.06 -1.17 -12.05
C ASP A 569 -0.40 -0.48 -10.72
N PRO A 570 0.24 0.66 -10.38
CA PRO A 570 -0.02 1.37 -9.13
C PRO A 570 -1.47 1.86 -8.98
N SER A 571 -2.17 2.19 -10.08
CA SER A 571 -3.59 2.58 -10.03
C SER A 571 -4.46 1.41 -9.59
N PHE A 572 -4.13 0.20 -10.02
CA PHE A 572 -4.81 -1.01 -9.57
C PHE A 572 -4.49 -1.33 -8.11
N LYS A 573 -3.21 -1.17 -7.69
CA LYS A 573 -2.80 -1.37 -6.30
C LYS A 573 -3.56 -0.44 -5.35
N PHE A 574 -3.73 0.82 -5.73
CA PHE A 574 -4.56 1.78 -4.99
C PHE A 574 -6.03 1.34 -4.93
N LEU A 575 -6.63 0.99 -6.07
CA LEU A 575 -8.04 0.60 -6.16
C LEU A 575 -8.36 -0.63 -5.28
N ILE A 576 -7.58 -1.71 -5.41
CA ILE A 576 -7.83 -2.93 -4.64
C ILE A 576 -7.60 -2.71 -3.14
N SER A 577 -6.57 -1.94 -2.76
CA SER A 577 -6.30 -1.59 -1.36
C SER A 577 -7.45 -0.78 -0.76
N ARG A 578 -7.99 0.20 -1.52
CA ARG A 578 -9.18 0.97 -1.12
C ARG A 578 -10.42 0.10 -0.99
N ALA A 579 -10.62 -0.86 -1.90
CA ALA A 579 -11.71 -1.83 -1.82
C ALA A 579 -11.61 -2.72 -0.57
N ILE A 580 -10.41 -3.20 -0.24
CA ILE A 580 -10.15 -3.98 0.98
C ILE A 580 -10.45 -3.12 2.22
N TYR A 581 -9.94 -1.89 2.28
CA TYR A 581 -10.21 -0.95 3.36
C TYR A 581 -11.72 -0.73 3.56
N LYS A 582 -12.47 -0.47 2.47
CA LYS A 582 -13.94 -0.31 2.54
C LYS A 582 -14.65 -1.56 3.05
N GLY A 583 -14.20 -2.75 2.61
CA GLY A 583 -14.74 -4.03 3.10
C GLY A 583 -14.50 -4.23 4.60
N ILE A 584 -13.30 -3.94 5.08
CA ILE A 584 -12.93 -3.99 6.51
C ILE A 584 -13.74 -2.97 7.33
N LEU A 585 -13.85 -1.74 6.84
CA LEU A 585 -14.61 -0.67 7.50
C LEU A 585 -16.08 -1.08 7.70
N ARG A 586 -16.73 -1.58 6.64
CA ARG A 586 -18.12 -2.08 6.70
C ARG A 586 -18.29 -3.27 7.63
N TYR A 587 -17.32 -4.20 7.59
CA TYR A 587 -17.31 -5.35 8.50
C TYR A 587 -17.24 -4.90 9.95
N LEU A 588 -16.23 -4.13 10.34
CA LEU A 588 -16.03 -3.72 11.73
C LEU A 588 -17.17 -2.82 12.22
N SER A 589 -17.66 -1.89 11.40
CA SER A 589 -18.78 -1.02 11.75
C SER A 589 -20.05 -1.83 12.04
N SER A 590 -20.36 -2.86 11.24
CA SER A 590 -21.49 -3.75 11.50
C SER A 590 -21.32 -4.59 12.77
N GLN A 591 -20.09 -5.03 13.09
CA GLN A 591 -19.81 -5.79 14.30
C GLN A 591 -19.96 -4.95 15.57
N TYR A 592 -19.59 -3.66 15.51
CA TYR A 592 -19.67 -2.73 16.64
C TYR A 592 -20.97 -1.94 16.71
N ASP A 593 -21.82 -2.03 15.69
CA ASP A 593 -23.09 -1.28 15.57
C ASP A 593 -22.87 0.24 15.63
N VAL A 594 -21.90 0.72 14.84
CA VAL A 594 -21.54 2.12 14.73
C VAL A 594 -21.67 2.59 13.28
N PRO A 595 -21.98 3.87 13.05
CA PRO A 595 -21.94 4.43 11.71
C PRO A 595 -20.54 4.36 11.13
N TYR A 596 -20.44 4.43 9.81
CA TYR A 596 -19.15 4.53 9.10
C TYR A 596 -19.23 5.57 8.00
N THR A 597 -18.07 6.16 7.72
CA THR A 597 -17.84 7.05 6.60
C THR A 597 -16.52 6.64 5.95
N VAL A 598 -16.46 6.60 4.64
CA VAL A 598 -15.22 6.28 3.91
C VAL A 598 -14.38 7.55 3.79
N GLN A 599 -13.07 7.46 4.02
CA GLN A 599 -12.14 8.58 3.83
C GLN A 599 -12.21 9.13 2.40
N PRO A 600 -11.99 10.45 2.16
CA PRO A 600 -12.07 11.05 0.83
C PRO A 600 -10.98 10.55 -0.12
N LEU A 601 -11.12 10.86 -1.41
CA LEU A 601 -10.05 10.79 -2.40
C LEU A 601 -9.14 12.02 -2.29
N PRO A 602 -7.89 11.94 -2.79
CA PRO A 602 -6.99 13.11 -2.89
C PRO A 602 -7.65 14.25 -3.69
N VAL A 603 -7.27 15.48 -3.38
CA VAL A 603 -7.75 16.66 -4.12
C VAL A 603 -7.16 16.73 -5.51
N GLU A 604 -7.82 17.49 -6.40
CA GLU A 604 -7.36 17.77 -7.76
C GLU A 604 -7.34 19.28 -8.05
N ASN A 605 -6.83 19.67 -9.23
CA ASN A 605 -6.75 21.05 -9.69
C ASN A 605 -6.03 21.98 -8.70
N PHE A 606 -4.98 21.46 -8.06
CA PHE A 606 -4.20 22.20 -7.08
C PHE A 606 -3.34 23.28 -7.74
N SER A 607 -3.27 24.46 -7.12
CA SER A 607 -2.46 25.59 -7.54
C SER A 607 -1.96 26.43 -6.39
N VAL A 608 -0.76 26.99 -6.54
CA VAL A 608 -0.08 27.90 -5.59
C VAL A 608 0.31 29.15 -6.38
N MET A 609 -0.45 30.25 -6.21
CA MET A 609 -0.31 31.45 -7.01
C MET A 609 -0.02 32.66 -6.13
N PHE A 610 0.82 33.61 -6.56
CA PHE A 610 0.98 34.87 -5.82
C PHE A 610 -0.36 35.59 -5.68
N ALA A 611 -0.59 36.17 -4.51
CA ALA A 611 -1.83 36.88 -4.21
C ALA A 611 -1.98 38.17 -5.03
N ASP A 612 -0.87 38.81 -5.35
CA ASP A 612 -0.77 40.01 -6.16
C ASP A 612 0.65 40.19 -6.75
N GLU A 613 0.86 41.24 -7.54
CA GLU A 613 2.13 41.43 -8.26
C GLU A 613 3.31 41.79 -7.32
N GLU A 614 3.08 42.40 -6.20
CA GLU A 614 4.13 42.94 -5.30
C GLU A 614 4.35 42.03 -4.08
N SER A 615 3.29 41.38 -3.62
CA SER A 615 3.29 40.50 -2.45
C SER A 615 4.09 39.23 -2.66
N SER A 616 4.68 38.73 -1.58
CA SER A 616 5.14 37.33 -1.52
C SER A 616 4.08 36.36 -1.04
N ASP A 617 2.93 36.85 -0.54
CA ASP A 617 1.83 35.99 -0.12
C ASP A 617 1.32 35.15 -1.29
N VAL A 618 0.90 33.95 -1.01
CA VAL A 618 0.30 33.04 -1.98
C VAL A 618 -1.15 32.72 -1.66
N VAL A 619 -1.90 32.42 -2.70
CA VAL A 619 -3.24 31.85 -2.62
C VAL A 619 -3.15 30.43 -3.14
N LEU A 620 -3.49 29.48 -2.31
CA LEU A 620 -3.64 28.07 -2.65
C LEU A 620 -5.10 27.83 -3.04
N ARG A 621 -5.35 27.09 -4.14
CA ARG A 621 -6.69 26.65 -4.57
C ARG A 621 -6.65 25.18 -5.00
N TRP A 622 -7.74 24.46 -4.76
CA TRP A 622 -7.90 23.06 -5.15
C TRP A 622 -9.38 22.71 -5.31
N SER A 623 -9.65 21.50 -5.78
CA SER A 623 -10.99 20.93 -5.87
C SER A 623 -11.07 19.64 -5.07
N GLY A 624 -12.17 19.44 -4.33
CA GLY A 624 -12.49 18.14 -3.76
C GLY A 624 -12.92 17.16 -4.87
N VAL A 625 -12.63 15.87 -4.68
CA VAL A 625 -12.95 14.82 -5.64
C VAL A 625 -14.16 14.02 -5.14
N GLU A 626 -15.16 13.84 -6.00
CA GLU A 626 -16.29 12.95 -5.75
C GLU A 626 -15.90 11.50 -6.03
N ASP A 627 -16.08 10.62 -5.04
CA ASP A 627 -15.93 9.17 -5.25
C ASP A 627 -17.23 8.57 -5.77
N ARG A 628 -17.27 8.25 -7.07
CA ARG A 628 -18.45 7.66 -7.72
C ARG A 628 -18.83 6.28 -7.18
N LEU A 629 -17.87 5.57 -6.56
CA LEU A 629 -18.08 4.26 -5.95
C LEU A 629 -18.52 4.36 -4.50
N GLU A 630 -18.36 5.53 -3.86
CA GLU A 630 -18.58 5.69 -2.42
C GLU A 630 -19.07 7.11 -2.06
N PRO A 631 -20.37 7.37 -2.13
CA PRO A 631 -20.93 8.70 -1.84
C PRO A 631 -20.63 9.24 -0.44
N SER A 632 -20.32 8.37 0.53
CA SER A 632 -19.95 8.80 1.89
C SER A 632 -18.56 9.47 1.96
N ALA A 633 -17.72 9.30 0.93
CA ALA A 633 -16.35 9.79 0.88
C ALA A 633 -16.23 11.29 0.54
N THR A 634 -17.28 12.08 0.77
CA THR A 634 -17.29 13.53 0.53
C THR A 634 -16.38 14.25 1.54
N PRO A 635 -15.46 15.14 1.09
CA PRO A 635 -14.66 15.97 1.99
C PRO A 635 -15.51 16.91 2.85
N GLU A 636 -15.20 17.05 4.13
CA GLU A 636 -15.80 18.04 5.03
C GLU A 636 -14.89 19.25 5.24
N TYR A 637 -13.60 19.04 5.23
CA TYR A 637 -12.54 20.06 5.33
C TYR A 637 -11.24 19.52 4.75
N TYR A 638 -10.19 20.33 4.77
CA TYR A 638 -8.88 19.99 4.22
C TYR A 638 -7.78 20.30 5.23
N ILE A 639 -6.61 19.64 5.05
CA ILE A 639 -5.40 19.98 5.79
C ILE A 639 -4.34 20.39 4.78
N VAL A 640 -3.76 21.57 4.99
CA VAL A 640 -2.64 22.10 4.19
C VAL A 640 -1.36 21.94 4.99
N TYR A 641 -0.43 21.19 4.43
CA TYR A 641 0.91 20.98 4.98
C TYR A 641 1.89 21.89 4.27
N THR A 642 2.80 22.52 5.03
CA THR A 642 3.79 23.45 4.53
C THR A 642 5.20 22.95 4.81
N ARG A 643 6.09 23.08 3.83
CA ARG A 643 7.53 22.84 3.95
C ARG A 643 8.25 24.10 3.52
N THR A 644 9.26 24.54 4.29
CA THR A 644 10.11 25.68 3.95
C THR A 644 11.50 25.18 3.54
N ASP A 645 11.97 25.63 2.39
CA ASP A 645 13.26 25.26 1.79
C ASP A 645 13.47 23.72 1.75
N ASP A 646 14.59 23.21 2.26
CA ASP A 646 14.92 21.79 2.33
C ASP A 646 14.42 21.10 3.62
N GLY A 647 13.55 21.76 4.38
CA GLY A 647 12.95 21.18 5.58
C GLY A 647 11.95 20.07 5.27
N SER A 648 11.22 19.65 6.30
CA SER A 648 10.11 18.68 6.19
C SER A 648 8.77 19.39 6.32
N PHE A 649 7.70 18.69 5.94
CA PHE A 649 6.34 19.19 6.12
C PHE A 649 5.99 19.31 7.60
N ASP A 650 5.32 20.40 7.94
CA ASP A 650 4.80 20.68 9.28
C ASP A 650 3.64 19.72 9.68
N ALA A 651 3.06 19.92 10.86
CA ALA A 651 1.92 19.15 11.35
C ALA A 651 0.59 19.47 10.63
N GLY A 652 0.61 20.42 9.68
CA GLY A 652 -0.55 20.81 8.88
C GLY A 652 -1.41 21.89 9.50
N ARG A 653 -2.33 22.41 8.71
CA ARG A 653 -3.30 23.45 9.07
C ARG A 653 -4.67 23.14 8.50
N ARG A 654 -5.72 23.11 9.33
CA ARG A 654 -7.10 22.92 8.90
C ARG A 654 -7.63 24.12 8.10
N VAL A 655 -8.34 23.81 7.02
CA VAL A 655 -9.00 24.76 6.12
C VAL A 655 -10.39 24.23 5.76
N ASP A 656 -11.45 25.00 6.03
CA ASP A 656 -12.84 24.55 5.83
C ASP A 656 -13.36 24.75 4.39
N GLY A 657 -12.58 25.41 3.51
CA GLY A 657 -12.90 25.64 2.10
C GLY A 657 -11.82 25.13 1.16
N CYS A 658 -11.97 25.38 -0.14
CA CYS A 658 -11.01 24.97 -1.18
C CYS A 658 -10.01 26.09 -1.55
N GLU A 659 -9.80 27.06 -0.67
CA GLU A 659 -8.89 28.18 -0.87
C GLU A 659 -8.29 28.65 0.48
N ILE A 660 -7.01 29.03 0.46
CA ILE A 660 -6.37 29.71 1.59
C ILE A 660 -5.31 30.69 1.09
N ARG A 661 -5.22 31.86 1.75
CA ARG A 661 -4.10 32.79 1.58
C ARG A 661 -3.07 32.59 2.70
N LEU A 662 -1.81 32.40 2.30
CA LEU A 662 -0.68 32.17 3.21
C LEU A 662 0.40 33.24 3.01
N LYS A 663 1.00 33.68 4.11
CA LYS A 663 2.14 34.58 4.08
C LYS A 663 3.42 33.82 3.78
N GLN A 664 4.29 34.43 2.96
CA GLN A 664 5.64 33.93 2.68
C GLN A 664 6.65 35.07 2.86
N GLU A 665 7.85 34.68 3.26
CA GLU A 665 9.00 35.58 3.28
C GLU A 665 9.75 35.52 1.94
N ARG A 666 10.28 36.66 1.46
CA ARG A 666 11.10 36.70 0.25
C ARG A 666 12.41 35.95 0.46
N GLY A 667 12.87 35.24 -0.56
CA GLY A 667 14.14 34.52 -0.52
C GLY A 667 14.04 33.10 0.03
N HIS A 668 12.83 32.65 0.40
CA HIS A 668 12.55 31.28 0.81
C HIS A 668 11.60 30.59 -0.15
N THR A 669 11.79 29.29 -0.33
CA THR A 669 10.89 28.43 -1.10
C THR A 669 9.90 27.76 -0.15
N TYR A 670 8.62 27.90 -0.45
CA TYR A 670 7.55 27.23 0.30
C TYR A 670 6.89 26.19 -0.58
N SER A 671 6.82 24.95 -0.06
CA SER A 671 6.16 23.83 -0.73
C SER A 671 4.92 23.44 0.05
N TYR A 672 3.87 23.05 -0.66
CA TYR A 672 2.57 22.71 -0.09
C TYR A 672 2.05 21.40 -0.65
N ARG A 673 1.37 20.66 0.19
CA ARG A 673 0.52 19.53 -0.19
C ARG A 673 -0.78 19.56 0.61
N ILE A 674 -1.83 18.97 0.07
CA ILE A 674 -3.18 19.06 0.63
C ILE A 674 -3.76 17.66 0.77
N THR A 675 -4.45 17.42 1.88
CA THR A 675 -5.28 16.25 2.08
C THR A 675 -6.74 16.67 2.28
N ALA A 676 -7.65 15.82 1.85
CA ALA A 676 -9.07 15.97 2.11
C ALA A 676 -9.46 15.12 3.33
N VAL A 677 -10.37 15.61 4.15
CA VAL A 677 -10.72 14.99 5.42
C VAL A 677 -12.24 14.97 5.62
N ASN A 678 -12.72 13.87 6.22
CA ASN A 678 -14.07 13.74 6.76
C ASN A 678 -14.06 12.89 8.05
N LYS A 679 -15.20 12.52 8.56
CA LYS A 679 -15.32 11.68 9.77
C LYS A 679 -14.72 10.27 9.62
N GLY A 680 -14.56 9.78 8.39
CA GLY A 680 -13.99 8.47 8.09
C GLY A 680 -12.48 8.44 8.11
N GLY A 681 -11.84 9.61 7.93
CA GLY A 681 -10.39 9.73 7.92
C GLY A 681 -9.86 10.76 6.96
N GLU A 682 -8.57 10.68 6.69
CA GLU A 682 -7.78 11.57 5.86
C GLU A 682 -7.39 10.88 4.55
N SER A 683 -7.45 11.61 3.44
CA SER A 683 -7.03 11.11 2.11
C SER A 683 -5.51 10.97 2.00
N PHE A 684 -5.04 10.35 0.94
CA PHE A 684 -3.67 10.52 0.48
C PHE A 684 -3.44 11.99 0.08
N PRO A 685 -2.18 12.49 0.13
CA PRO A 685 -1.88 13.86 -0.22
C PRO A 685 -2.01 14.11 -1.73
N SER A 686 -2.20 15.38 -2.07
CA SER A 686 -2.01 15.88 -3.43
C SER A 686 -0.54 15.78 -3.88
N GLU A 687 -0.28 16.14 -5.13
CA GLU A 687 1.07 16.54 -5.56
C GLU A 687 1.61 17.67 -4.68
N THR A 688 2.93 17.80 -4.62
CA THR A 688 3.61 18.94 -3.97
C THR A 688 3.80 20.06 -4.95
N LEU A 689 3.22 21.22 -4.66
CA LEU A 689 3.45 22.45 -5.41
C LEU A 689 4.19 23.46 -4.56
N SER A 690 4.97 24.31 -5.21
CA SER A 690 5.83 25.25 -4.51
C SER A 690 5.81 26.66 -5.12
N ALA A 691 6.23 27.66 -4.35
CA ALA A 691 6.41 29.01 -4.80
C ALA A 691 7.63 29.64 -4.13
N HIS A 692 8.30 30.55 -4.84
CA HIS A 692 9.41 31.34 -4.33
C HIS A 692 9.33 32.76 -4.83
N ARG A 693 9.42 33.74 -3.93
CA ARG A 693 9.53 35.13 -4.29
C ARG A 693 10.97 35.58 -4.12
N ALA A 694 11.66 35.83 -5.22
CA ALA A 694 13.06 36.26 -5.19
C ALA A 694 13.23 37.61 -4.45
N ALA A 695 14.34 37.78 -3.77
CA ALA A 695 14.68 39.05 -3.12
C ALA A 695 14.88 40.18 -4.16
N THR A 696 15.53 39.83 -5.29
CA THR A 696 15.69 40.70 -6.48
C THR A 696 15.08 39.92 -7.66
N ASP A 697 13.96 40.42 -8.19
CA ASP A 697 13.12 39.71 -9.14
C ASP A 697 13.43 40.08 -10.59
N ARG A 698 13.89 39.11 -11.41
CA ARG A 698 14.10 39.30 -12.86
C ARG A 698 12.82 39.07 -13.68
N GLY A 699 11.80 38.54 -13.08
CA GLY A 699 10.55 38.15 -13.71
C GLY A 699 9.93 36.92 -13.05
N ARG A 700 8.77 36.51 -13.53
CA ARG A 700 8.00 35.41 -12.94
C ARG A 700 7.85 34.25 -13.92
N VAL A 701 7.98 33.02 -13.41
CA VAL A 701 7.77 31.78 -14.13
C VAL A 701 6.58 31.03 -13.51
N LEU A 702 5.69 30.48 -14.33
CA LEU A 702 4.70 29.51 -13.87
C LEU A 702 5.25 28.10 -14.17
N VAL A 703 5.45 27.32 -13.12
CA VAL A 703 5.81 25.88 -13.25
C VAL A 703 4.52 25.08 -13.25
N VAL A 704 4.26 24.33 -14.31
CA VAL A 704 3.08 23.48 -14.47
C VAL A 704 3.48 22.03 -14.35
N ASN A 705 3.00 21.35 -13.30
CA ASN A 705 3.20 19.91 -13.15
C ASN A 705 2.20 19.15 -14.03
N GLY A 706 2.69 18.58 -15.14
CA GLY A 706 1.97 17.68 -16.03
C GLY A 706 2.35 16.20 -15.84
N PHE A 707 3.32 15.89 -14.96
CA PHE A 707 3.74 14.53 -14.70
C PHE A 707 2.91 13.92 -13.57
N THR A 708 1.77 13.34 -13.93
CA THR A 708 0.83 12.68 -13.00
C THR A 708 0.81 11.16 -13.14
N ARG A 709 1.52 10.61 -14.15
CA ARG A 709 1.50 9.20 -14.49
C ARG A 709 2.04 8.34 -13.36
N VAL A 710 1.28 7.29 -13.04
CA VAL A 710 1.69 6.08 -12.33
C VAL A 710 1.15 4.88 -13.12
N SER A 711 2.01 3.95 -13.50
CA SER A 711 1.62 2.85 -14.39
C SER A 711 2.55 1.65 -14.31
N ALA A 712 2.02 0.48 -14.70
CA ALA A 712 2.84 -0.70 -14.95
C ALA A 712 3.86 -0.45 -16.08
N PRO A 713 4.91 -1.30 -16.19
CA PRO A 713 5.77 -1.36 -17.37
C PRO A 713 4.98 -1.64 -18.65
N LEU A 714 5.50 -1.21 -19.80
CA LEU A 714 4.90 -1.52 -21.09
C LEU A 714 4.77 -3.04 -21.26
N ASN A 715 3.56 -3.54 -21.42
CA ASN A 715 3.35 -4.95 -21.68
C ASN A 715 3.29 -5.23 -23.19
N ILE A 716 3.84 -6.38 -23.59
CA ILE A 716 3.76 -6.93 -24.95
C ILE A 716 3.00 -8.25 -24.93
N GLN A 717 2.17 -8.44 -25.93
CA GLN A 717 1.37 -9.64 -26.06
C GLN A 717 1.24 -10.03 -27.52
N GLY A 718 1.65 -11.26 -27.83
CA GLY A 718 1.50 -11.90 -29.14
C GLY A 718 1.20 -13.38 -29.01
N ASP A 719 1.08 -14.08 -30.14
CA ASP A 719 0.75 -15.52 -30.16
C ASP A 719 1.82 -16.37 -29.47
N SER A 720 3.07 -15.99 -29.57
CA SER A 720 4.22 -16.73 -29.04
C SER A 720 4.95 -16.07 -27.90
N ILE A 721 4.70 -14.79 -27.64
CA ILE A 721 5.41 -14.00 -26.63
C ILE A 721 4.43 -13.26 -25.73
N ALA A 722 4.82 -13.08 -24.45
CA ALA A 722 4.13 -12.20 -23.50
C ALA A 722 5.08 -11.71 -22.42
N GLY A 723 4.88 -10.48 -21.94
CA GLY A 723 5.66 -9.94 -20.83
C GLY A 723 5.77 -8.44 -20.79
N PHE A 724 6.67 -7.95 -19.96
CA PHE A 724 6.96 -6.54 -19.73
C PHE A 724 8.26 -6.13 -20.45
N TYR A 725 8.23 -4.96 -21.12
CA TYR A 725 9.33 -4.49 -21.94
C TYR A 725 9.92 -3.18 -21.42
N ASN A 726 10.72 -3.29 -20.38
CA ASN A 726 11.28 -2.17 -19.62
C ASN A 726 12.25 -1.31 -20.42
N HIS A 727 12.96 -1.86 -21.38
CA HIS A 727 13.87 -1.09 -22.23
C HIS A 727 13.21 0.07 -22.96
N TYR A 728 11.90 -0.03 -23.25
CA TYR A 728 11.14 1.06 -23.85
C TYR A 728 10.42 1.90 -22.78
N ASP A 729 9.79 1.25 -21.81
CA ASP A 729 9.04 1.92 -20.75
C ASP A 729 8.93 1.00 -19.53
N SER A 730 9.70 1.30 -18.49
CA SER A 730 9.72 0.57 -17.22
C SER A 730 8.51 0.86 -16.32
N GLY A 731 7.51 1.62 -16.85
CA GLY A 731 6.43 2.11 -16.01
C GLY A 731 6.86 3.24 -15.10
N VAL A 732 5.97 3.57 -14.15
CA VAL A 732 6.21 4.60 -13.14
C VAL A 732 5.54 4.17 -11.84
N ALA A 733 6.31 3.87 -10.82
CA ALA A 733 5.80 3.55 -9.50
C ALA A 733 5.18 4.79 -8.82
N TYR A 734 4.28 4.57 -7.86
CA TYR A 734 3.80 5.61 -6.96
C TYR A 734 4.83 5.82 -5.85
N LEU A 735 5.40 7.00 -5.78
CA LEU A 735 6.52 7.39 -4.93
C LEU A 735 7.76 6.52 -5.20
N GLU A 736 7.74 5.27 -4.81
CA GLU A 736 8.83 4.31 -4.96
C GLU A 736 8.33 2.88 -5.16
N ASP A 737 9.13 2.02 -5.76
CA ASP A 737 8.89 0.58 -5.89
C ASP A 737 9.87 -0.20 -5.01
N ILE A 738 9.33 -1.12 -4.23
CA ILE A 738 10.06 -2.04 -3.35
C ILE A 738 9.96 -3.50 -3.81
N SER A 739 9.29 -3.75 -4.93
CA SER A 739 8.94 -5.11 -5.39
C SER A 739 9.67 -5.56 -6.66
N PHE A 740 10.38 -4.65 -7.34
CA PHE A 740 11.09 -4.96 -8.56
C PHE A 740 12.33 -5.82 -8.26
N THR A 741 12.41 -7.01 -8.83
CA THR A 741 13.58 -7.91 -8.67
C THR A 741 14.59 -7.79 -9.81
N GLY A 742 14.14 -7.37 -10.98
CA GLY A 742 14.91 -7.24 -12.19
C GLY A 742 14.04 -7.47 -13.42
N GLU A 743 14.55 -7.14 -14.60
CA GLU A 743 13.81 -7.25 -15.87
C GLU A 743 13.41 -8.69 -16.19
N GLN A 744 12.28 -8.85 -16.88
CA GLN A 744 11.87 -10.15 -17.42
C GLN A 744 12.87 -10.65 -18.44
N ARG A 745 13.28 -11.94 -18.35
CA ARG A 745 14.25 -12.58 -19.24
C ARG A 745 13.63 -13.61 -20.19
N ASN A 746 12.44 -14.14 -19.88
CA ASN A 746 11.80 -15.17 -20.69
C ASN A 746 10.37 -14.77 -21.09
N PHE A 747 10.15 -14.62 -22.40
CA PHE A 747 8.90 -14.18 -23.01
C PHE A 747 8.15 -15.27 -23.75
N ASP A 748 8.67 -16.52 -23.80
CA ASP A 748 8.11 -17.60 -24.59
C ASP A 748 6.87 -18.23 -23.93
N ARG A 749 5.68 -18.03 -24.53
CA ARG A 749 4.41 -18.55 -24.02
C ARG A 749 4.32 -20.09 -23.96
N ARG A 750 5.20 -20.80 -24.65
CA ARG A 750 5.25 -22.27 -24.61
C ARG A 750 5.82 -22.78 -23.29
N LEU A 751 6.53 -21.95 -22.57
CA LEU A 751 7.19 -22.25 -21.31
C LEU A 751 6.31 -21.80 -20.15
N SER A 752 5.21 -22.48 -19.90
CA SER A 752 4.17 -22.08 -18.96
C SER A 752 4.39 -22.53 -17.51
N ARG A 753 5.43 -23.28 -17.22
CA ARG A 753 5.70 -23.74 -15.85
C ARG A 753 6.59 -22.76 -15.10
N SER A 754 6.19 -22.42 -13.89
CA SER A 754 7.03 -21.75 -12.91
C SER A 754 7.67 -22.81 -12.01
N GLU A 755 8.90 -23.16 -12.26
CA GLU A 755 9.71 -23.97 -11.34
C GLU A 755 10.96 -23.13 -11.00
N ASN A 756 11.03 -22.65 -9.75
CA ASN A 756 12.22 -22.08 -9.13
C ASN A 756 13.15 -21.30 -10.08
N ASP A 757 12.71 -20.12 -10.52
CA ASP A 757 13.51 -19.15 -11.29
C ASP A 757 14.04 -19.59 -12.68
N ASN A 758 13.71 -20.78 -13.19
CA ASN A 758 14.48 -21.33 -14.29
C ASN A 758 14.02 -20.95 -15.69
N HIS A 759 12.98 -21.48 -16.25
CA HIS A 759 12.70 -21.36 -17.69
C HIS A 759 11.25 -21.03 -17.97
N ALA A 760 10.49 -20.66 -16.94
CA ALA A 760 9.08 -20.33 -17.08
C ALA A 760 8.89 -19.03 -17.85
N LEU A 761 7.76 -18.90 -18.53
CA LEU A 761 7.28 -17.63 -19.02
C LEU A 761 7.21 -16.63 -17.85
N GLY A 762 7.77 -15.45 -18.03
CA GLY A 762 7.81 -14.41 -17.01
C GLY A 762 9.03 -14.45 -16.08
N SER A 763 9.88 -15.50 -16.15
CA SER A 763 11.12 -15.55 -15.35
C SER A 763 11.92 -14.28 -15.49
N SER A 764 12.40 -13.76 -14.34
CA SER A 764 13.03 -12.44 -14.23
C SER A 764 14.41 -12.52 -13.59
N TYR A 765 15.18 -11.45 -13.73
CA TYR A 765 16.47 -11.29 -13.07
C TYR A 765 16.31 -10.98 -11.58
N SER A 766 17.44 -10.91 -10.85
CA SER A 766 17.52 -10.72 -9.40
C SER A 766 18.45 -9.59 -8.96
N ASP A 767 18.83 -8.73 -9.89
CA ASP A 767 19.85 -7.70 -9.70
C ASP A 767 19.37 -6.45 -8.96
N TYR A 768 18.04 -6.36 -8.67
CA TYR A 768 17.43 -5.24 -7.96
C TYR A 768 16.57 -5.66 -6.75
N GLU A 769 16.58 -6.91 -6.34
CA GLU A 769 15.62 -7.44 -5.34
C GLU A 769 15.77 -6.90 -3.91
N THR A 770 16.71 -6.04 -3.64
CA THR A 770 16.86 -5.32 -2.36
C THR A 770 16.81 -3.81 -2.51
N GLU A 771 16.66 -3.35 -3.76
CA GLU A 771 16.69 -1.93 -4.07
C GLU A 771 15.31 -1.29 -3.92
N VAL A 772 15.30 -0.06 -3.43
CA VAL A 772 14.15 0.84 -3.48
C VAL A 772 14.32 1.75 -4.69
N ILE A 773 13.36 1.72 -5.61
CA ILE A 773 13.46 2.40 -6.90
C ILE A 773 12.48 3.58 -6.92
N ALA A 774 13.00 4.79 -7.20
CA ALA A 774 12.17 5.99 -7.31
C ALA A 774 11.21 5.90 -8.51
N GLY A 775 9.94 6.21 -8.24
CA GLY A 775 8.91 6.42 -9.24
C GLY A 775 8.54 7.90 -9.38
N ASN A 776 7.25 8.21 -9.48
CA ASN A 776 6.76 9.58 -9.42
C ASN A 776 6.61 10.01 -7.96
N THR A 777 7.48 10.90 -7.51
CA THR A 777 7.46 11.46 -6.14
C THR A 777 6.49 12.64 -6.02
N PHE A 778 5.96 13.15 -7.13
CA PHE A 778 5.06 14.30 -7.21
C PHE A 778 5.64 15.60 -6.60
N ASP A 779 6.95 15.75 -6.54
CA ASP A 779 7.65 16.93 -5.95
C ASP A 779 8.70 17.56 -6.89
N TYR A 780 8.44 17.56 -8.19
CA TYR A 780 9.39 18.07 -9.19
C TYR A 780 9.34 19.58 -9.36
N THR A 781 8.24 20.26 -8.96
CA THR A 781 8.13 21.72 -9.02
C THR A 781 9.17 22.41 -8.14
N THR A 782 9.54 21.81 -7.01
CA THR A 782 10.61 22.31 -6.13
C THR A 782 11.98 22.18 -6.80
N LEU A 783 12.24 21.09 -7.53
CA LEU A 783 13.51 20.84 -8.20
C LEU A 783 13.73 21.81 -9.37
N HIS A 784 12.74 22.00 -10.24
CA HIS A 784 12.75 23.03 -11.29
C HIS A 784 12.87 24.44 -10.69
N GLY A 785 12.11 24.68 -9.63
CA GLY A 785 12.08 25.94 -8.89
C GLY A 785 13.45 26.36 -8.35
N ARG A 786 14.28 25.43 -7.85
CA ARG A 786 15.66 25.72 -7.40
C ARG A 786 16.49 26.36 -8.52
N SER A 787 16.48 25.79 -9.70
CA SER A 787 17.24 26.34 -10.84
C SER A 787 16.63 27.63 -11.40
N ILE A 788 15.31 27.81 -11.32
CA ILE A 788 14.64 29.08 -11.63
C ILE A 788 15.10 30.18 -10.68
N VAL A 789 15.17 29.89 -9.39
CA VAL A 789 15.66 30.80 -8.33
C VAL A 789 17.14 31.12 -8.51
N ALA A 790 17.98 30.13 -8.82
CA ALA A 790 19.39 30.31 -9.11
C ALA A 790 19.62 31.25 -10.32
N ALA A 791 18.73 31.22 -11.30
CA ALA A 791 18.70 32.16 -12.43
C ALA A 791 18.16 33.57 -12.07
N GLY A 792 17.65 33.78 -10.83
CA GLY A 792 17.19 35.07 -10.30
C GLY A 792 15.73 35.38 -10.60
N TYR A 793 14.90 34.41 -10.89
CA TYR A 793 13.47 34.56 -11.12
C TYR A 793 12.63 34.11 -9.94
N SER A 794 11.45 34.72 -9.81
CA SER A 794 10.39 34.19 -8.92
C SER A 794 9.57 33.12 -9.66
N TYR A 795 8.95 32.20 -8.91
CA TYR A 795 8.02 31.25 -9.51
C TYR A 795 6.83 30.92 -8.62
N CYS A 796 5.75 30.56 -9.28
CA CYS A 796 4.59 29.88 -8.71
C CYS A 796 4.40 28.53 -9.41
N SER A 797 3.56 27.66 -8.88
CA SER A 797 3.28 26.37 -9.53
C SER A 797 1.81 25.99 -9.52
N SER A 798 1.44 25.15 -10.49
CA SER A 798 0.08 24.67 -10.71
C SER A 798 0.09 23.24 -11.23
N SER A 799 -0.94 22.46 -10.94
CA SER A 799 -1.23 21.22 -11.67
C SER A 799 -1.64 21.55 -13.12
N ALA A 800 -1.35 20.63 -14.05
CA ALA A 800 -1.86 20.74 -15.41
C ALA A 800 -3.41 20.67 -15.46
N GLY A 801 -4.05 19.99 -14.50
CA GLY A 801 -5.51 19.96 -14.34
C GLY A 801 -6.10 21.33 -14.06
N ALA A 802 -5.48 22.13 -13.18
CA ALA A 802 -5.94 23.50 -12.89
C ALA A 802 -5.78 24.45 -14.10
N VAL A 803 -4.74 24.25 -14.93
CA VAL A 803 -4.58 24.98 -16.20
C VAL A 803 -5.64 24.54 -17.21
N SER A 804 -5.82 23.23 -17.40
CA SER A 804 -6.79 22.67 -18.37
C SER A 804 -8.23 23.08 -18.05
N SER A 805 -8.62 23.08 -16.77
CA SER A 805 -9.95 23.52 -16.32
C SER A 805 -10.16 25.03 -16.45
N GLY A 806 -9.09 25.82 -16.64
CA GLY A 806 -9.12 27.27 -16.66
C GLY A 806 -9.16 27.93 -15.29
N SER A 807 -8.95 27.18 -14.23
CA SER A 807 -8.82 27.71 -12.85
C SER A 807 -7.54 28.55 -12.69
N VAL A 808 -6.51 28.24 -13.50
CA VAL A 808 -5.25 29.00 -13.60
C VAL A 808 -5.07 29.46 -15.04
N SER A 809 -4.81 30.79 -15.24
CA SER A 809 -4.42 31.35 -16.53
C SER A 809 -2.91 31.46 -16.64
N MET A 810 -2.36 30.98 -17.75
CA MET A 810 -0.94 31.15 -18.08
C MET A 810 -0.61 32.58 -18.53
N ASP A 811 -1.59 33.36 -19.00
CA ASP A 811 -1.39 34.67 -19.63
C ASP A 811 -0.75 35.72 -18.71
N GLN A 812 -0.79 35.46 -17.39
CA GLN A 812 -0.18 36.35 -16.38
C GLN A 812 1.34 36.17 -16.25
N TYR A 813 1.92 35.18 -16.93
CA TYR A 813 3.32 34.80 -16.81
C TYR A 813 4.02 34.91 -18.14
N PRO A 814 5.19 35.60 -18.22
CA PRO A 814 5.96 35.68 -19.45
C PRO A 814 6.56 34.33 -19.88
N VAL A 815 6.79 33.42 -18.93
CA VAL A 815 7.32 32.08 -19.18
C VAL A 815 6.52 31.03 -18.41
N VAL A 816 6.21 29.94 -19.11
CA VAL A 816 5.64 28.71 -18.51
C VAL A 816 6.64 27.59 -18.67
N ASP A 817 6.93 26.88 -17.57
CA ASP A 817 7.75 25.67 -17.52
C ASP A 817 6.82 24.46 -17.28
N LEU A 818 6.63 23.62 -18.31
CA LEU A 818 5.75 22.44 -18.28
C LEU A 818 6.57 21.17 -18.07
N ILE A 819 6.41 20.57 -16.89
CA ILE A 819 7.04 19.32 -16.51
C ILE A 819 6.19 18.16 -17.01
N LEU A 820 6.73 17.30 -17.89
CA LEU A 820 6.05 16.10 -18.36
C LEU A 820 6.75 14.78 -17.96
N GLY A 821 7.99 14.83 -17.49
CA GLY A 821 8.68 13.64 -16.98
C GLY A 821 8.57 12.42 -17.89
N LYS A 822 7.96 11.35 -17.37
CA LYS A 822 7.60 10.15 -18.14
C LYS A 822 6.10 10.10 -18.49
N GLN A 823 5.42 11.27 -18.61
CA GLN A 823 4.00 11.33 -18.99
C GLN A 823 3.80 10.82 -20.41
N ARG A 824 2.88 9.88 -20.57
CA ARG A 824 2.45 9.34 -21.86
C ARG A 824 1.13 8.61 -21.74
N SER A 825 0.40 8.51 -22.83
CA SER A 825 -0.82 7.70 -22.96
C SER A 825 -0.57 6.26 -22.61
N THR A 826 -1.24 5.76 -21.58
CA THR A 826 -1.14 4.37 -21.08
C THR A 826 -2.51 3.78 -20.79
N THR A 827 -2.57 2.46 -20.75
CA THR A 827 -3.77 1.69 -20.37
C THR A 827 -3.46 0.84 -19.14
N VAL A 828 -4.47 0.61 -18.30
CA VAL A 828 -4.36 -0.29 -17.15
C VAL A 828 -4.73 -1.71 -17.57
N GLY A 829 -3.91 -2.69 -17.21
CA GLY A 829 -4.18 -4.10 -17.44
C GLY A 829 -4.42 -4.44 -18.91
N ARG A 830 -5.63 -4.90 -19.27
CA ARG A 830 -6.03 -5.22 -20.65
C ARG A 830 -6.55 -4.02 -21.45
N GLY A 831 -6.58 -2.82 -20.87
CA GLY A 831 -6.99 -1.59 -21.52
C GLY A 831 -8.52 -1.38 -21.59
N THR A 832 -9.31 -2.15 -20.88
CA THR A 832 -10.78 -2.05 -20.89
C THR A 832 -11.31 -0.73 -20.29
N SER A 833 -10.52 -0.07 -19.43
CA SER A 833 -10.87 1.21 -18.81
C SER A 833 -10.51 2.45 -19.65
N GLY A 834 -9.98 2.25 -20.86
CA GLY A 834 -9.55 3.36 -21.72
C GLY A 834 -8.12 3.84 -21.46
N VAL A 835 -7.76 4.93 -22.12
CA VAL A 835 -6.43 5.56 -22.06
C VAL A 835 -6.38 6.59 -20.94
N LYS A 836 -5.25 6.66 -20.26
CA LYS A 836 -4.92 7.63 -19.21
C LYS A 836 -3.57 8.28 -19.50
N TYR A 837 -3.29 9.37 -18.80
CA TYR A 837 -1.96 10.01 -18.73
C TYR A 837 -1.43 10.57 -20.07
N GLU A 838 -2.31 11.04 -20.97
CA GLU A 838 -1.88 11.77 -22.14
C GLU A 838 -0.91 12.90 -21.77
N ALA A 839 0.17 13.07 -22.54
CA ALA A 839 1.13 14.13 -22.31
C ALA A 839 0.53 15.52 -22.61
N PHE A 840 -0.27 15.60 -23.64
CA PHE A 840 -0.94 16.85 -24.06
C PHE A 840 -2.42 16.60 -24.36
N PRO A 841 -3.29 16.45 -23.32
CA PRO A 841 -4.74 16.41 -23.55
C PRO A 841 -5.23 17.62 -24.34
N GLU A 842 -6.26 17.47 -25.19
CA GLU A 842 -6.81 18.52 -26.05
C GLU A 842 -7.04 19.84 -25.29
N THR A 843 -7.59 19.74 -24.07
CA THR A 843 -7.84 20.91 -23.20
C THR A 843 -6.56 21.67 -22.82
N LEU A 844 -5.44 20.95 -22.61
CA LEU A 844 -4.14 21.57 -22.34
C LEU A 844 -3.53 22.16 -23.61
N GLN A 845 -3.64 21.48 -24.76
CA GLN A 845 -3.20 21.98 -26.04
C GLN A 845 -3.87 23.32 -26.39
N ASP A 846 -5.19 23.45 -26.17
CA ASP A 846 -5.94 24.67 -26.40
C ASP A 846 -5.46 25.85 -25.54
N LYS A 847 -5.15 25.57 -24.27
CA LYS A 847 -4.57 26.58 -23.36
C LYS A 847 -3.18 27.03 -23.84
N ILE A 848 -2.33 26.09 -24.27
CA ILE A 848 -0.99 26.38 -24.79
C ILE A 848 -1.10 27.16 -26.11
N ARG A 849 -2.00 26.80 -27.04
CA ARG A 849 -2.27 27.55 -28.28
C ARG A 849 -2.66 29.00 -27.98
N SER A 850 -3.61 29.19 -27.06
CA SER A 850 -4.03 30.54 -26.65
C SER A 850 -2.88 31.34 -26.07
N TYR A 851 -2.13 30.76 -25.12
CA TYR A 851 -1.01 31.41 -24.44
C TYR A 851 0.11 31.84 -25.40
N THR A 852 0.54 30.93 -26.31
CA THR A 852 1.60 31.23 -27.27
C THR A 852 1.15 32.24 -28.31
N SER A 853 -0.12 32.22 -28.75
CA SER A 853 -0.67 33.23 -29.68
C SER A 853 -0.70 34.64 -29.12
N GLN A 854 -0.65 34.80 -27.79
CA GLN A 854 -0.57 36.08 -27.08
C GLN A 854 0.88 36.50 -26.74
N GLY A 855 1.88 35.75 -27.23
CA GLY A 855 3.30 36.06 -27.01
C GLY A 855 3.93 35.35 -25.80
N GLY A 856 3.23 34.44 -25.17
CA GLY A 856 3.75 33.66 -24.02
C GLY A 856 4.87 32.70 -24.45
N ALA A 857 5.91 32.60 -23.66
CA ALA A 857 7.06 31.72 -23.94
C ALA A 857 6.95 30.40 -23.14
N LEU A 858 7.26 29.27 -23.78
CA LEU A 858 7.03 27.95 -23.24
C LEU A 858 8.32 27.11 -23.20
N PHE A 859 8.64 26.56 -22.03
CA PHE A 859 9.59 25.47 -21.85
C PHE A 859 8.82 24.17 -21.58
N VAL A 860 9.20 23.07 -22.24
CA VAL A 860 8.63 21.72 -22.02
C VAL A 860 9.76 20.72 -21.92
N SER A 861 9.70 19.84 -20.93
CA SER A 861 10.65 18.72 -20.78
C SER A 861 9.97 17.40 -20.45
N GLY A 862 10.42 16.31 -21.07
CA GLY A 862 9.91 14.96 -20.83
C GLY A 862 10.36 13.93 -21.88
N CYS A 863 10.27 12.64 -21.54
CA CYS A 863 10.69 11.55 -22.43
C CYS A 863 9.82 11.45 -23.69
N TYR A 864 8.52 11.49 -23.53
CA TYR A 864 7.55 11.13 -24.58
C TYR A 864 6.84 12.35 -25.20
N VAL A 865 7.43 13.54 -25.06
CA VAL A 865 6.83 14.81 -25.52
C VAL A 865 6.47 14.84 -27.00
N ALA A 866 7.14 14.06 -27.83
CA ALA A 866 6.85 13.96 -29.26
C ALA A 866 6.16 12.64 -29.62
N SER A 867 6.61 11.51 -29.07
CA SER A 867 6.06 10.20 -29.41
C SER A 867 4.58 10.06 -29.03
N ASP A 868 4.15 10.67 -27.95
CA ASP A 868 2.75 10.62 -27.52
C ASP A 868 1.84 11.40 -28.47
N LEU A 869 2.33 12.49 -29.09
CA LEU A 869 1.63 13.25 -30.14
C LEU A 869 1.70 12.61 -31.54
N TRP A 870 2.47 11.53 -31.74
CA TRP A 870 2.62 10.82 -33.01
C TRP A 870 2.08 9.42 -33.03
N ASN A 871 2.32 8.67 -31.94
CA ASN A 871 2.12 7.24 -31.82
C ASN A 871 1.24 6.85 -30.62
N GLY A 872 0.71 7.81 -29.88
CA GLY A 872 -0.22 7.56 -28.79
C GLY A 872 -1.49 6.85 -29.30
N PRO A 873 -2.15 6.04 -28.47
CA PRO A 873 -3.32 5.24 -28.88
C PRO A 873 -4.52 6.06 -29.36
N GLN A 874 -4.58 7.34 -29.02
CA GLN A 874 -5.65 8.27 -29.41
C GLN A 874 -5.17 9.40 -30.34
N THR A 875 -3.90 9.36 -30.76
CA THR A 875 -3.28 10.41 -31.58
C THR A 875 -3.98 10.60 -32.95
N ASP A 876 -4.21 11.84 -33.30
CA ASP A 876 -4.84 12.22 -34.58
C ASP A 876 -4.03 13.28 -35.40
N GLY A 877 -4.69 13.94 -36.33
CA GLY A 877 -4.08 14.98 -37.16
C GLY A 877 -3.79 16.26 -36.40
N ASP A 878 -4.63 16.61 -35.45
CA ASP A 878 -4.58 17.88 -34.70
C ASP A 878 -3.42 17.84 -33.67
N ASP A 879 -3.11 16.68 -33.10
CA ASP A 879 -1.94 16.45 -32.24
C ASP A 879 -0.63 16.74 -33.00
N ARG A 880 -0.51 16.19 -34.20
CA ARG A 880 0.67 16.40 -35.04
C ARG A 880 0.77 17.84 -35.55
N GLU A 881 -0.38 18.49 -35.78
CA GLU A 881 -0.42 19.91 -36.13
C GLU A 881 0.01 20.79 -34.94
N PHE A 882 -0.46 20.47 -33.73
CA PHE A 882 -0.02 21.12 -32.49
C PHE A 882 1.51 21.03 -32.34
N ALA A 883 2.07 19.82 -32.45
CA ALA A 883 3.51 19.63 -32.37
C ALA A 883 4.29 20.45 -33.41
N ARG A 884 3.79 20.49 -34.64
CA ARG A 884 4.49 21.18 -35.75
C ARG A 884 4.33 22.69 -35.76
N ARG A 885 3.16 23.23 -35.33
CA ARG A 885 2.85 24.66 -35.44
C ARG A 885 2.98 25.43 -34.14
N VAL A 886 2.91 24.73 -32.98
CA VAL A 886 2.98 25.35 -31.65
C VAL A 886 4.31 25.03 -30.98
N LEU A 887 4.68 23.76 -30.95
CA LEU A 887 5.95 23.32 -30.35
C LEU A 887 7.14 23.41 -31.33
N HIS A 888 6.87 23.48 -32.65
CA HIS A 888 7.83 23.51 -33.74
C HIS A 888 8.78 22.29 -33.76
N ILE A 889 8.23 21.12 -33.44
CA ILE A 889 8.95 19.86 -33.44
C ILE A 889 8.30 18.82 -34.35
N ALA A 890 9.10 17.82 -34.76
CA ALA A 890 8.62 16.56 -35.31
C ALA A 890 9.31 15.38 -34.60
N PHE A 891 8.57 14.30 -34.46
CA PHE A 891 9.05 13.05 -33.88
C PHE A 891 9.98 12.31 -34.86
N ASN A 892 11.13 11.84 -34.38
CA ASN A 892 12.08 11.03 -35.13
C ASN A 892 12.35 9.66 -34.50
N GLY A 893 12.04 9.47 -33.22
CA GLY A 893 12.23 8.21 -32.52
C GLY A 893 12.34 8.37 -31.02
N ASP A 894 12.24 7.27 -30.33
CA ASP A 894 12.52 7.14 -28.90
C ASP A 894 13.80 6.33 -28.69
N MET A 895 14.20 6.10 -27.43
CA MET A 895 15.42 5.37 -27.04
C MET A 895 16.70 5.96 -27.66
N ALA A 896 16.73 7.28 -27.80
CA ALA A 896 17.75 7.98 -28.61
C ALA A 896 19.14 8.05 -27.93
N SER A 897 19.27 7.75 -26.65
CA SER A 897 20.56 7.71 -25.94
C SER A 897 20.63 6.55 -24.96
N ARG A 898 21.72 5.79 -25.00
CA ARG A 898 22.01 4.74 -24.01
C ARG A 898 22.91 5.22 -22.87
N ARG A 899 23.54 6.39 -23.03
CA ARG A 899 24.51 6.91 -22.04
C ARG A 899 23.95 7.99 -21.12
N GLY A 900 22.73 8.51 -21.38
CA GLY A 900 22.18 9.58 -20.59
C GLY A 900 22.96 10.91 -20.66
N VAL A 901 23.56 11.22 -21.81
CA VAL A 901 24.31 12.46 -22.02
C VAL A 901 23.70 13.24 -23.17
N ALA A 902 23.39 14.51 -22.94
CA ALA A 902 23.00 15.49 -23.95
C ALA A 902 24.00 16.63 -23.97
N ARG A 903 24.27 17.21 -25.16
CA ARG A 903 25.27 18.24 -25.38
C ARG A 903 24.64 19.50 -25.98
N THR A 904 24.87 20.66 -25.36
CA THR A 904 24.51 21.96 -25.94
C THR A 904 25.30 22.21 -27.25
N VAL A 905 24.62 22.79 -28.22
CA VAL A 905 25.26 23.19 -29.51
C VAL A 905 25.12 24.70 -29.72
N SER A 906 25.99 25.23 -30.62
CA SER A 906 25.89 26.65 -31.01
C SER A 906 24.49 26.94 -31.57
N SER A 907 23.77 27.84 -30.92
CA SER A 907 22.37 28.13 -31.22
C SER A 907 21.99 29.53 -30.71
N PRO A 908 20.80 30.06 -31.02
CA PRO A 908 20.28 31.29 -30.47
C PRO A 908 20.24 31.39 -28.95
N MET A 909 20.33 30.27 -28.24
CA MET A 909 20.48 30.28 -26.76
C MET A 909 21.83 30.85 -26.28
N LYS A 910 22.82 30.93 -27.17
CA LYS A 910 24.19 31.44 -26.87
C LYS A 910 24.88 30.72 -25.71
N LEU A 911 24.51 29.47 -25.43
CA LEU A 911 25.19 28.64 -24.43
C LEU A 911 26.52 28.13 -24.96
N VAL A 912 27.50 28.03 -24.07
CA VAL A 912 28.76 27.33 -24.36
C VAL A 912 28.49 25.84 -24.53
N ARG A 913 29.38 25.18 -25.29
CA ARG A 913 29.32 23.73 -25.47
C ARG A 913 29.57 23.03 -24.12
N ARG A 914 28.61 22.28 -23.65
CA ARG A 914 28.66 21.53 -22.38
C ARG A 914 27.91 20.21 -22.52
N ASP A 915 28.44 19.17 -21.92
CA ASP A 915 27.81 17.88 -21.76
C ASP A 915 26.98 17.92 -20.46
N VAL A 916 25.76 17.48 -20.53
CA VAL A 916 24.81 17.41 -19.42
C VAL A 916 24.39 15.96 -19.27
N GLU A 917 24.61 15.39 -18.10
CA GLU A 917 24.25 14.01 -17.79
C GLU A 917 22.88 13.94 -17.12
N PHE A 918 22.02 13.00 -17.57
CA PHE A 918 20.72 12.72 -16.98
C PHE A 918 20.59 11.24 -16.57
N ASN A 919 19.79 10.96 -15.56
CA ASN A 919 19.70 9.66 -14.94
C ASN A 919 19.19 8.57 -15.89
N ARG A 920 19.90 7.46 -15.97
CA ARG A 920 19.57 6.25 -16.72
C ARG A 920 19.45 5.01 -15.84
N GLU A 921 19.85 5.11 -14.59
CA GLU A 921 19.97 3.98 -13.69
C GLU A 921 18.80 3.98 -12.69
N LEU A 922 18.31 2.79 -12.39
CA LEU A 922 17.32 2.62 -11.33
C LEU A 922 17.98 2.89 -9.98
N SER A 923 17.42 3.78 -9.20
CA SER A 923 17.92 4.16 -7.86
C SER A 923 16.78 4.75 -7.02
N ARG A 924 17.02 4.94 -5.73
CA ARG A 924 16.02 5.57 -4.85
C ARG A 924 15.96 7.11 -4.95
N HIS A 925 16.84 7.76 -5.71
CA HIS A 925 16.95 9.23 -5.71
C HIS A 925 16.03 9.88 -6.73
N ILE A 926 16.02 9.36 -7.97
CA ILE A 926 15.17 9.84 -9.05
C ILE A 926 14.95 8.72 -10.07
N TYR A 927 13.80 8.72 -10.71
CA TYR A 927 13.45 7.71 -11.72
C TYR A 927 14.41 7.70 -12.91
N ALA A 928 14.54 6.53 -13.55
CA ALA A 928 15.37 6.34 -14.72
C ALA A 928 14.68 6.82 -16.01
N VAL A 929 15.48 7.36 -16.94
CA VAL A 929 15.06 7.76 -18.29
C VAL A 929 15.50 6.69 -19.28
N GLU A 930 14.76 5.59 -19.41
CA GLU A 930 15.11 4.49 -20.32
C GLU A 930 14.91 4.85 -21.80
N SER A 931 13.97 5.74 -22.09
CA SER A 931 13.55 6.06 -23.46
C SER A 931 13.56 7.56 -23.78
N PRO A 932 14.74 8.23 -23.74
CA PRO A 932 14.83 9.63 -24.13
C PRO A 932 14.48 9.77 -25.62
N GLY A 933 13.71 10.83 -25.96
CA GLY A 933 13.20 11.05 -27.30
C GLY A 933 14.24 11.66 -28.26
N CYS A 934 13.97 11.50 -29.57
CA CYS A 934 14.65 12.21 -30.64
C CYS A 934 13.63 13.05 -31.42
N ILE A 935 13.89 14.34 -31.55
CA ILE A 935 13.01 15.30 -32.21
C ILE A 935 13.78 16.06 -33.32
N SER A 936 13.06 16.72 -34.20
CA SER A 936 13.68 17.60 -35.19
C SER A 936 12.94 18.95 -35.28
N PRO A 937 13.67 20.04 -35.59
CA PRO A 937 13.03 21.35 -35.74
C PRO A 937 12.11 21.43 -36.95
N VAL A 938 10.98 22.14 -36.81
CA VAL A 938 10.01 22.38 -37.87
C VAL A 938 9.81 23.88 -38.06
N GLY A 939 10.06 24.37 -39.28
CA GLY A 939 9.95 25.78 -39.63
C GLY A 939 11.31 26.50 -39.66
N LYS A 940 11.33 27.71 -40.26
CA LYS A 940 12.60 28.44 -40.51
C LYS A 940 13.24 29.03 -39.25
N GLN A 941 12.47 29.30 -38.21
CA GLN A 941 12.92 29.92 -36.96
C GLN A 941 13.15 28.87 -35.86
N ALA A 942 12.88 27.60 -36.17
CA ALA A 942 13.20 26.49 -35.25
C ALA A 942 14.68 26.08 -35.41
N PHE A 943 15.33 25.77 -34.31
CA PHE A 943 16.75 25.46 -34.29
C PHE A 943 17.07 24.31 -33.31
N ILE A 944 18.18 23.65 -33.53
CA ILE A 944 18.69 22.60 -32.64
C ILE A 944 19.39 23.24 -31.45
N ALA A 945 18.92 22.96 -30.25
CA ALA A 945 19.51 23.43 -28.99
C ALA A 945 20.50 22.42 -28.40
N MET A 946 20.19 21.13 -28.48
CA MET A 946 21.04 20.07 -27.95
C MET A 946 21.04 18.81 -28.82
N ARG A 947 22.08 17.98 -28.68
CA ARG A 947 22.23 16.67 -29.33
C ARG A 947 22.75 15.62 -28.39
N TYR A 948 22.43 14.37 -28.64
CA TYR A 948 23.10 13.24 -28.02
C TYR A 948 24.47 13.03 -28.69
N PRO A 949 25.60 13.15 -27.96
CA PRO A 949 26.94 13.15 -28.58
C PRO A 949 27.32 11.80 -29.18
N THR A 950 26.67 10.69 -28.79
CA THR A 950 27.01 9.33 -29.24
C THR A 950 26.57 9.03 -30.68
N ASN A 951 25.44 9.63 -31.11
CA ASN A 951 24.83 9.36 -32.42
C ASN A 951 24.39 10.62 -33.16
N ASN A 952 24.66 11.79 -32.58
CA ASN A 952 24.32 13.09 -33.13
C ASN A 952 22.83 13.35 -33.34
N GLN A 953 21.93 12.55 -32.76
CA GLN A 953 20.50 12.78 -32.76
C GLN A 953 20.13 14.01 -31.91
N VAL A 954 19.00 14.65 -32.25
CA VAL A 954 18.59 15.89 -31.60
C VAL A 954 17.80 15.57 -30.32
N SER A 955 18.25 16.14 -29.20
CA SER A 955 17.63 15.98 -27.87
C SER A 955 16.82 17.20 -27.42
N ALA A 956 17.06 18.37 -28.01
CA ALA A 956 16.28 19.57 -27.71
C ALA A 956 16.19 20.50 -28.93
N VAL A 957 15.02 21.12 -29.09
CA VAL A 957 14.68 22.06 -30.14
C VAL A 957 14.13 23.33 -29.53
N GLY A 958 14.66 24.48 -29.97
CA GLY A 958 14.12 25.81 -29.69
C GLY A 958 13.44 26.43 -30.90
N TYR A 959 12.50 27.30 -30.67
CA TYR A 959 11.86 28.15 -31.66
C TYR A 959 11.99 29.63 -31.27
N ALA A 960 12.53 30.44 -32.16
CA ALA A 960 12.74 31.88 -32.00
C ALA A 960 11.82 32.68 -32.95
N GLY A 961 10.51 32.57 -32.76
CA GLY A 961 9.51 33.25 -33.54
C GLY A 961 9.42 34.75 -33.24
N ASP A 962 8.77 35.48 -34.15
CA ASP A 962 8.53 36.90 -33.96
C ASP A 962 7.44 37.15 -32.89
N ASP A 963 6.52 36.20 -32.74
CA ASP A 963 5.37 36.33 -31.84
C ASP A 963 5.65 35.68 -30.46
N TYR A 964 6.28 34.50 -30.44
CA TYR A 964 6.56 33.73 -29.21
C TYR A 964 7.82 32.89 -29.34
N ARG A 965 8.25 32.28 -28.23
CA ARG A 965 9.38 31.37 -28.18
C ARG A 965 9.04 30.07 -27.47
N THR A 966 9.64 28.96 -27.94
CA THR A 966 9.53 27.70 -27.27
C THR A 966 10.89 27.01 -27.09
N MET A 967 11.02 26.21 -26.04
CA MET A 967 12.11 25.26 -25.84
C MET A 967 11.50 23.91 -25.48
N VAL A 968 11.79 22.86 -26.25
CA VAL A 968 11.35 21.50 -26.03
C VAL A 968 12.56 20.59 -25.84
N MET A 969 12.65 19.97 -24.66
CA MET A 969 13.63 18.94 -24.33
C MET A 969 12.95 17.57 -24.37
N ALA A 970 13.53 16.64 -25.16
CA ALA A 970 13.02 15.27 -25.30
C ALA A 970 13.61 14.32 -24.24
N PHE A 971 13.96 14.83 -23.09
CA PHE A 971 14.26 14.14 -21.85
C PHE A 971 13.90 15.05 -20.67
N PRO A 972 13.56 14.51 -19.50
CA PRO A 972 13.11 15.29 -18.34
C PRO A 972 14.24 16.13 -17.76
N PHE A 973 13.98 17.39 -17.50
CA PHE A 973 14.95 18.32 -16.91
C PHE A 973 15.33 17.93 -15.49
N GLU A 974 14.37 17.50 -14.67
CA GLU A 974 14.57 17.09 -13.29
C GLU A 974 15.52 15.89 -13.14
N THR A 975 15.72 15.11 -14.19
CA THR A 975 16.62 13.95 -14.17
C THR A 975 18.10 14.29 -14.44
N ILE A 976 18.43 15.54 -14.76
CA ILE A 976 19.80 16.00 -14.87
C ILE A 976 20.49 15.82 -13.51
N LEU A 977 21.60 15.09 -13.48
CA LEU A 977 22.24 14.65 -12.23
C LEU A 977 22.90 15.77 -11.46
N ASP A 978 23.70 16.58 -12.13
CA ASP A 978 24.46 17.67 -11.49
C ASP A 978 23.63 18.95 -11.36
N GLU A 979 23.59 19.53 -10.15
CA GLU A 979 22.83 20.74 -9.86
C GLU A 979 23.37 21.96 -10.66
N ALA A 980 24.69 22.08 -10.79
CA ALA A 980 25.27 23.18 -11.58
C ALA A 980 24.97 23.05 -13.08
N ASP A 981 24.71 21.84 -13.58
CA ASP A 981 24.22 21.61 -14.94
C ASP A 981 22.76 22.00 -15.09
N ARG A 982 21.91 21.68 -14.09
CA ARG A 982 20.49 22.13 -14.05
C ARG A 982 20.44 23.66 -14.06
N ASP A 983 21.20 24.32 -13.20
CA ASP A 983 21.23 25.77 -13.08
C ASP A 983 21.72 26.45 -14.36
N PHE A 984 22.80 25.89 -14.96
CA PHE A 984 23.32 26.36 -16.23
C PHE A 984 22.30 26.25 -17.36
N MET A 985 21.58 25.13 -17.43
CA MET A 985 20.57 24.92 -18.45
C MET A 985 19.36 25.84 -18.23
N MET A 986 18.84 25.94 -17.01
CA MET A 986 17.66 26.78 -16.70
C MET A 986 17.96 28.27 -16.95
N ASP A 987 19.12 28.78 -16.52
CA ASP A 987 19.56 30.17 -16.80
C ASP A 987 19.62 30.45 -18.30
N GLY A 988 20.17 29.52 -19.10
CA GLY A 988 20.22 29.66 -20.55
C GLY A 988 18.85 29.62 -21.22
N ILE A 989 17.97 28.72 -20.77
CA ILE A 989 16.59 28.59 -21.26
C ILE A 989 15.80 29.87 -20.94
N LEU A 990 15.82 30.32 -19.70
CA LEU A 990 15.09 31.52 -19.27
C LEU A 990 15.58 32.77 -19.99
N LYS A 991 16.91 32.95 -20.12
CA LYS A 991 17.47 34.07 -20.91
C LYS A 991 17.02 34.05 -22.36
N PHE A 992 16.98 32.88 -22.99
CA PHE A 992 16.50 32.73 -24.36
C PHE A 992 15.00 33.07 -24.45
N LEU A 993 14.17 32.53 -23.58
CA LEU A 993 12.72 32.70 -23.60
C LEU A 993 12.29 34.16 -23.27
N THR A 994 13.04 34.87 -22.44
CA THR A 994 12.73 36.25 -22.02
C THR A 994 13.45 37.32 -22.86
N THR A 995 14.30 36.93 -23.85
CA THR A 995 14.96 37.89 -24.74
C THR A 995 13.92 38.63 -25.57
N PRO A 996 13.85 39.99 -25.56
CA PRO A 996 12.93 40.73 -26.40
C PRO A 996 13.18 40.44 -27.87
N ASN A 997 12.12 40.38 -28.69
CA ASN A 997 12.28 40.32 -30.11
C ASN A 997 12.93 41.62 -30.59
N GLU A 998 14.08 41.57 -31.25
CA GLU A 998 14.65 42.75 -31.88
C GLU A 998 13.68 43.19 -32.99
N LYS A 999 13.00 44.34 -32.80
CA LYS A 999 12.11 44.99 -33.79
C LYS A 999 12.91 45.55 -34.94
#